data_f8a40f926f86eb3d442bb00a23f0c231
#
_entry.id   f8a40f926f86eb3d442bb00a23f0c231
#
_cell.length_a   1.000
_cell.length_b   1.000
_cell.length_c   1.000
_cell.angle_alpha   90.00
_cell.angle_beta   90.00
_cell.angle_gamma   90.00
#
_symmetry.space_group_name_H-M   'P 1'
#
loop_
_entity.id
_entity.type
_entity.pdbx_description
1 polymer ?
#
loop_
_entity_poly.entity_id
_entity_poly.type
_entity_poly.pdbx_seq_one_letter_code
_entity_poly.pdbx_strand_id
1 'polypeptide(L)'
;MKTYIGGAFCAPLFLFALCVYTVQAWSDTLTGLRWQTTDDLQKLEESGLLVRYVDRQIALVEGSSKEVEGTPVLVDKIDEDEQYYLTDHPCEPPPLGAVVVYSSDGLRGWSLLRMTPMRAAQLRERDGQFLWALPARYNVQSWLGKHSSAKAVQQEAADVVRGLLEDIDADRMQRDVEALALIDPQAGSVPGNYRSRFVLHPDMREATEYIRREFAEALGEQAVYLQAFPISKSTARSRVRENREGINKVDSTAFNVVATLPGSDPNAGYYVLCAHYDATAVRSVGWNWREDPAPGADDNASGVALVLESARALAGQTFPWTIKFIAFSGEELGLFGSRAYAEEALLNNDRILGVFNFDMIGFNDLSERLELVSNPGSLWLVEAMRSVNELYDIGLRVDVLEDAGAGLSDHAPFWARGYDAILGIENYLPTDTTTVGVRRGDYRINAQYHSMVDLPDSLNYGLMQRVTRLAVGTLAQYGVGVGKPNLAVYSGDLRGDSKDNLRVRVGNAGFGALVESFAVRVSQCQLDSTDCAPVYETRVTGGLVSGGNTEVRFPWGRFGEQLFLVEVEASEDEVTLEDNRAFQYISLTPQRDIIVFPNPFQLRSDGMLRFSGVPFKAEVRIYAPTGELVWSAREDDTRQRRLGARTNEILWMGVNGASLSDFGAALVGSGVYMYTIHDADGKLLRKDKVGVVR
;
A
#
# COMPACT_ATOMS: atom_id res chain seq x y z
N MET A 1 -6.39 -8.24 37.58
CA MET A 1 -5.87 -7.29 38.54
C MET A 1 -4.53 -6.81 38.01
N LYS A 2 -4.48 -5.64 37.41
CA LYS A 2 -3.27 -5.08 36.77
C LYS A 2 -2.28 -4.68 37.85
N THR A 3 -1.05 -5.16 37.78
CA THR A 3 0.04 -4.68 38.65
C THR A 3 1.09 -4.04 37.71
N TYR A 4 1.06 -2.72 37.63
CA TYR A 4 2.16 -1.94 37.09
C TYR A 4 3.24 -1.84 38.15
N ILE A 5 4.49 -2.15 37.80
CA ILE A 5 5.63 -1.79 38.62
C ILE A 5 6.45 -0.77 37.85
N GLY A 6 6.39 0.46 38.33
CA GLY A 6 7.17 1.59 37.83
C GLY A 6 8.58 1.64 38.43
N GLY A 7 9.47 2.06 37.60
CA GLY A 7 10.77 2.54 37.62
C GLY A 7 11.66 2.69 38.83
N ALA A 8 12.99 2.45 38.60
CA ALA A 8 14.07 3.34 39.09
C ALA A 8 15.38 3.05 38.36
N PHE A 9 16.06 4.12 38.01
CA PHE A 9 17.37 4.17 37.35
C PHE A 9 18.47 3.49 38.16
N CYS A 10 19.34 2.73 37.46
CA CYS A 10 20.82 2.76 37.65
C CYS A 10 21.49 1.79 36.67
N ALA A 11 22.34 2.24 35.77
CA ALA A 11 23.31 1.40 35.08
C ALA A 11 24.47 1.08 36.07
N PRO A 12 25.14 -0.08 36.00
CA PRO A 12 26.06 -0.44 34.95
C PRO A 12 26.15 -1.96 34.62
N LEU A 13 26.75 -2.25 33.46
CA LEU A 13 27.34 -3.53 33.00
C LEU A 13 27.03 -4.78 33.83
N PHE A 14 26.17 -5.67 33.30
CA PHE A 14 26.22 -7.09 33.60
C PHE A 14 25.58 -7.94 32.50
N LEU A 15 26.17 -9.10 32.25
CA LEU A 15 25.66 -10.19 31.44
C LEU A 15 24.17 -10.42 31.73
N PHE A 16 23.34 -10.35 30.71
CA PHE A 16 21.92 -10.62 30.84
C PHE A 16 21.64 -12.11 30.59
N ALA A 17 21.17 -12.75 31.60
CA ALA A 17 20.49 -14.01 31.57
C ALA A 17 18.99 -13.75 31.65
N LEU A 18 18.19 -14.36 30.77
CA LEU A 18 16.72 -14.27 30.71
C LEU A 18 16.09 -15.09 31.89
N CYS A 19 15.36 -14.51 32.82
CA CYS A 19 14.65 -15.25 33.88
C CYS A 19 13.13 -15.26 33.64
N VAL A 20 12.57 -16.41 33.43
CA VAL A 20 11.13 -16.66 33.47
C VAL A 20 10.75 -17.14 34.86
N TYR A 21 9.90 -16.40 35.57
CA TYR A 21 9.24 -16.93 36.75
C TYR A 21 8.16 -17.92 36.36
N THR A 22 8.33 -19.17 36.83
CA THR A 22 7.38 -20.22 36.62
C THR A 22 6.07 -19.96 37.34
N VAL A 23 5.03 -19.59 36.62
CA VAL A 23 3.66 -19.91 37.00
C VAL A 23 3.28 -21.18 36.23
N GLN A 24 2.82 -22.18 36.97
CA GLN A 24 2.49 -23.51 36.48
C GLN A 24 1.64 -23.46 35.22
N ALA A 25 2.10 -24.14 34.20
CA ALA A 25 1.69 -24.13 32.82
C ALA A 25 0.20 -24.38 32.57
N TRP A 26 -0.43 -23.44 31.93
CA TRP A 26 -1.55 -23.67 31.04
C TRP A 26 -1.27 -22.88 29.76
N SER A 27 -1.62 -23.43 28.63
CA SER A 27 -1.38 -22.91 27.29
C SER A 27 -1.99 -21.52 26.99
N ASP A 28 -2.53 -20.86 27.98
CA ASP A 28 -3.37 -19.67 27.86
C ASP A 28 -2.65 -18.39 28.27
N THR A 29 -1.34 -18.40 28.55
CA THR A 29 -0.59 -17.22 29.00
C THR A 29 0.37 -16.75 27.92
N LEU A 30 0.26 -15.48 27.54
CA LEU A 30 1.18 -14.80 26.64
C LEU A 30 2.14 -13.93 27.46
N THR A 31 3.44 -14.06 27.22
CA THR A 31 4.48 -13.30 27.90
C THR A 31 5.30 -12.52 26.88
N GLY A 32 5.45 -11.23 27.08
CA GLY A 32 6.36 -10.37 26.30
C GLY A 32 7.72 -10.29 27.00
N LEU A 33 8.79 -10.62 26.28
CA LEU A 33 10.16 -10.59 26.75
C LEU A 33 10.95 -9.58 25.92
N ARG A 34 11.73 -8.72 26.59
CA ARG A 34 12.65 -7.81 25.89
C ARG A 34 13.95 -8.56 25.57
N TRP A 35 14.41 -8.43 24.34
CA TRP A 35 15.66 -8.99 23.86
C TRP A 35 16.60 -7.90 23.32
N GLN A 36 17.89 -8.16 23.24
CA GLN A 36 18.90 -7.18 22.81
C GLN A 36 19.83 -7.74 21.72
N THR A 37 20.04 -9.04 21.68
CA THR A 37 20.95 -9.68 20.74
C THR A 37 20.30 -10.88 20.05
N THR A 38 20.78 -11.25 18.88
CA THR A 38 20.35 -12.46 18.16
C THR A 38 20.56 -13.73 18.98
N ASP A 39 21.57 -13.74 19.84
CA ASP A 39 21.84 -14.85 20.75
C ASP A 39 20.73 -15.01 21.81
N ASP A 40 20.08 -13.92 22.21
CA ASP A 40 18.94 -13.98 23.14
C ASP A 40 17.74 -14.65 22.47
N LEU A 41 17.47 -14.36 21.20
CA LEU A 41 16.41 -15.00 20.43
C LEU A 41 16.69 -16.48 20.16
N GLN A 42 17.94 -16.84 19.88
CA GLN A 42 18.34 -18.23 19.69
C GLN A 42 18.19 -19.04 20.98
N LYS A 43 18.58 -18.49 22.13
CA LYS A 43 18.35 -19.11 23.45
C LYS A 43 16.87 -19.26 23.74
N LEU A 44 16.04 -18.27 23.34
CA LEU A 44 14.60 -18.33 23.51
C LEU A 44 14.00 -19.52 22.74
N GLU A 45 14.42 -19.75 21.52
CA GLU A 45 13.98 -20.90 20.72
C GLU A 45 14.47 -22.23 21.32
N GLU A 46 15.75 -22.31 21.72
CA GLU A 46 16.32 -23.48 22.38
C GLU A 46 15.65 -23.81 23.71
N SER A 47 15.01 -22.83 24.35
CA SER A 47 14.25 -23.02 25.62
C SER A 47 13.01 -23.87 25.46
N GLY A 48 12.52 -24.06 24.24
CA GLY A 48 11.29 -24.79 23.91
C GLY A 48 10.00 -24.02 24.19
N LEU A 49 10.08 -22.70 24.41
CA LEU A 49 8.94 -21.81 24.46
C LEU A 49 8.35 -21.62 23.06
N LEU A 50 7.04 -21.54 22.98
CA LEU A 50 6.36 -21.24 21.73
C LEU A 50 6.39 -19.74 21.44
N VAL A 51 7.22 -19.32 20.48
CA VAL A 51 7.31 -17.92 20.07
C VAL A 51 6.13 -17.62 19.14
N ARG A 52 5.41 -16.54 19.45
CA ARG A 52 4.21 -16.08 18.71
C ARG A 52 4.49 -14.85 17.86
N TYR A 53 5.48 -14.04 18.23
CA TYR A 53 5.87 -12.83 17.53
C TYR A 53 7.25 -12.36 17.99
N VAL A 54 8.01 -11.76 17.08
CA VAL A 54 9.28 -11.10 17.37
C VAL A 54 9.34 -9.78 16.60
N ASP A 55 9.63 -8.70 17.32
CA ASP A 55 10.04 -7.44 16.73
C ASP A 55 11.47 -7.08 17.16
N ARG A 56 11.92 -5.86 16.89
CA ARG A 56 13.27 -5.39 17.20
C ARG A 56 13.58 -5.31 18.70
N GLN A 57 12.59 -5.40 19.57
CA GLN A 57 12.77 -5.19 21.02
C GLN A 57 12.05 -6.22 21.88
N ILE A 58 11.00 -6.85 21.39
CA ILE A 58 10.13 -7.71 22.16
C ILE A 58 9.90 -9.03 21.41
N ALA A 59 9.97 -10.12 22.13
CA ALA A 59 9.47 -11.42 21.71
C ALA A 59 8.22 -11.77 22.53
N LEU A 60 7.11 -12.11 21.87
CA LEU A 60 5.91 -12.63 22.50
C LEU A 60 5.96 -14.16 22.48
N VAL A 61 5.88 -14.76 23.64
CA VAL A 61 6.02 -16.22 23.82
C VAL A 61 4.87 -16.81 24.60
N GLU A 62 4.51 -18.04 24.26
CA GLU A 62 3.51 -18.85 24.93
C GLU A 62 4.09 -20.22 25.26
N GLY A 63 3.69 -20.83 26.36
CA GLY A 63 4.07 -22.19 26.73
C GLY A 63 4.67 -22.35 28.11
N SER A 64 4.82 -23.62 28.54
CA SER A 64 5.34 -23.97 29.87
C SER A 64 6.84 -23.79 29.93
N SER A 65 7.28 -23.03 30.90
CA SER A 65 8.64 -22.63 31.16
C SER A 65 9.61 -23.76 31.43
N LYS A 66 10.73 -23.79 30.72
CA LYS A 66 12.05 -23.98 31.31
C LYS A 66 12.59 -22.59 31.55
N GLU A 67 13.24 -22.40 32.71
CA GLU A 67 13.76 -21.12 33.16
C GLU A 67 14.55 -20.39 32.06
N VAL A 68 13.98 -19.33 31.56
CA VAL A 68 14.63 -18.38 30.68
C VAL A 68 14.82 -17.10 31.49
N GLU A 69 16.06 -16.65 31.65
CA GLU A 69 16.36 -15.48 32.45
C GLU A 69 16.01 -14.16 31.72
N GLY A 70 15.10 -13.35 32.26
CA GLY A 70 14.74 -12.01 31.75
C GLY A 70 13.59 -11.37 32.51
N THR A 71 13.47 -10.06 32.38
CA THR A 71 12.34 -9.33 32.98
C THR A 71 11.18 -9.28 31.97
N PRO A 72 10.03 -9.90 32.29
CA PRO A 72 8.86 -9.78 31.40
C PRO A 72 8.35 -8.35 31.36
N VAL A 73 8.06 -7.84 30.16
CA VAL A 73 7.44 -6.53 29.95
C VAL A 73 5.93 -6.63 29.88
N LEU A 74 5.41 -7.84 29.66
CA LEU A 74 3.99 -8.14 29.54
C LEU A 74 3.73 -9.56 30.04
N VAL A 75 2.62 -9.77 30.73
CA VAL A 75 2.02 -11.09 30.99
C VAL A 75 0.49 -10.91 30.88
N ASP A 76 -0.15 -11.66 30.02
CA ASP A 76 -1.61 -11.66 29.85
C ASP A 76 -2.16 -13.06 29.70
N LYS A 77 -3.45 -13.21 29.92
CA LYS A 77 -4.16 -14.48 29.86
C LYS A 77 -5.36 -14.35 28.93
N ILE A 78 -5.47 -15.27 27.98
CA ILE A 78 -6.55 -15.31 27.00
C ILE A 78 -7.76 -16.09 27.52
N ASP A 79 -8.95 -15.68 27.15
CA ASP A 79 -10.18 -16.45 27.33
C ASP A 79 -10.41 -17.35 26.10
N GLU A 80 -11.20 -18.42 26.26
CA GLU A 80 -11.37 -19.49 25.23
C GLU A 80 -11.89 -18.99 23.88
N ASP A 81 -12.62 -17.86 23.85
CA ASP A 81 -13.22 -17.27 22.66
C ASP A 81 -12.49 -16.02 22.15
N GLU A 82 -11.35 -15.69 22.70
CA GLU A 82 -10.55 -14.52 22.35
C GLU A 82 -9.24 -14.90 21.63
N GLN A 83 -8.71 -13.94 20.87
CA GLN A 83 -7.39 -14.04 20.24
C GLN A 83 -6.63 -12.72 20.38
N TYR A 84 -5.32 -12.79 20.21
CA TYR A 84 -4.46 -11.61 20.18
C TYR A 84 -4.29 -11.06 18.77
N TYR A 85 -4.32 -9.73 18.69
CA TYR A 85 -4.13 -8.98 17.45
C TYR A 85 -3.13 -7.87 17.68
N LEU A 86 -2.24 -7.67 16.72
CA LEU A 86 -1.34 -6.52 16.66
C LEU A 86 -1.99 -5.41 15.84
N THR A 87 -1.72 -4.17 16.23
CA THR A 87 -2.04 -2.98 15.44
C THR A 87 -0.74 -2.26 15.10
N ASP A 88 -0.76 -1.49 14.04
CA ASP A 88 0.36 -0.67 13.56
C ASP A 88 0.51 0.68 14.30
N HIS A 89 -0.36 0.97 15.26
CA HIS A 89 -0.33 2.21 16.04
C HIS A 89 -0.84 1.97 17.47
N PRO A 90 -0.47 2.83 18.44
CA PRO A 90 -1.00 2.77 19.80
C PRO A 90 -2.50 3.05 19.81
N CYS A 91 -3.28 2.15 20.39
CA CYS A 91 -4.72 2.28 20.52
C CYS A 91 -5.12 2.85 21.90
N GLU A 92 -5.21 4.18 22.00
CA GLU A 92 -5.79 4.85 23.17
C GLU A 92 -6.80 5.93 22.72
N PRO A 93 -8.09 5.80 23.02
CA PRO A 93 -8.71 4.70 23.80
C PRO A 93 -8.85 3.40 23.00
N PRO A 94 -8.95 2.24 23.69
CA PRO A 94 -9.12 0.96 23.01
C PRO A 94 -10.43 0.94 22.21
N PRO A 95 -10.45 0.26 21.07
CA PRO A 95 -11.68 0.04 20.31
C PRO A 95 -12.73 -0.66 21.19
N LEU A 96 -14.01 -0.30 21.01
CA LEU A 96 -15.10 -0.91 21.76
C LEU A 96 -15.12 -2.44 21.59
N GLY A 97 -15.05 -3.18 22.68
CA GLY A 97 -15.02 -4.65 22.70
C GLY A 97 -13.63 -5.26 22.46
N ALA A 98 -12.57 -4.46 22.56
CA ALA A 98 -11.19 -4.92 22.59
C ALA A 98 -10.53 -4.55 23.93
N VAL A 99 -9.55 -5.34 24.37
CA VAL A 99 -8.70 -5.06 25.53
C VAL A 99 -7.31 -4.75 25.04
N VAL A 100 -6.75 -3.58 25.35
CA VAL A 100 -5.35 -3.30 25.10
C VAL A 100 -4.53 -4.02 26.17
N VAL A 101 -3.75 -4.98 25.70
CA VAL A 101 -2.88 -5.80 26.56
C VAL A 101 -1.52 -5.13 26.73
N TYR A 102 -1.02 -4.55 25.65
CA TYR A 102 0.25 -3.84 25.63
C TYR A 102 0.20 -2.73 24.54
N SER A 103 0.86 -1.63 24.80
CA SER A 103 1.18 -0.62 23.79
C SER A 103 2.65 -0.28 23.90
N SER A 104 3.34 -0.27 22.77
CA SER A 104 4.72 0.19 22.71
C SER A 104 4.77 1.71 22.80
N ASP A 105 5.80 2.24 23.43
CA ASP A 105 6.01 3.68 23.53
C ASP A 105 6.49 4.26 22.18
N GLY A 106 5.91 5.41 21.78
CA GLY A 106 6.39 6.21 20.66
C GLY A 106 5.33 6.45 19.57
N LEU A 107 5.66 7.35 18.62
CA LEU A 107 4.78 7.77 17.51
C LEU A 107 4.51 6.67 16.48
N ARG A 108 5.26 5.59 16.51
CA ARG A 108 5.16 4.39 15.67
C ARG A 108 5.11 3.15 16.53
N GLY A 109 4.47 3.26 17.67
CA GLY A 109 4.23 2.12 18.50
C GLY A 109 3.13 1.25 17.92
N TRP A 110 3.12 -0.01 18.30
CA TRP A 110 2.04 -0.95 18.04
C TRP A 110 1.30 -1.25 19.34
N SER A 111 0.07 -1.73 19.22
CA SER A 111 -0.66 -2.25 20.38
C SER A 111 -0.99 -3.72 20.17
N LEU A 112 -0.86 -4.47 21.27
CA LEU A 112 -1.36 -5.83 21.36
C LEU A 112 -2.79 -5.75 21.93
N LEU A 113 -3.75 -6.17 21.15
CA LEU A 113 -5.15 -6.18 21.51
C LEU A 113 -5.61 -7.62 21.75
N ARG A 114 -6.53 -7.82 22.68
CA ARG A 114 -7.22 -9.07 22.92
C ARG A 114 -8.72 -8.87 22.68
N MET A 115 -9.29 -9.68 21.82
CA MET A 115 -10.71 -9.61 21.44
C MET A 115 -11.15 -10.90 20.73
N THR A 116 -12.46 -11.05 20.56
CA THR A 116 -12.98 -12.14 19.74
C THR A 116 -12.67 -11.94 18.25
N PRO A 117 -12.50 -13.00 17.45
CA PRO A 117 -12.28 -12.94 16.01
C PRO A 117 -13.36 -12.15 15.27
N MET A 118 -14.61 -12.33 15.68
CA MET A 118 -15.75 -11.59 15.11
C MET A 118 -15.61 -10.08 15.34
N ARG A 119 -15.11 -9.66 16.51
CA ARG A 119 -14.87 -8.24 16.80
C ARG A 119 -13.72 -7.68 15.99
N ALA A 120 -12.65 -8.43 15.81
CA ALA A 120 -11.53 -8.06 14.96
C ALA A 120 -11.96 -7.86 13.50
N ALA A 121 -12.78 -8.75 12.96
CA ALA A 121 -13.35 -8.62 11.62
C ALA A 121 -14.18 -7.33 11.49
N GLN A 122 -15.02 -7.02 12.49
CA GLN A 122 -15.84 -5.78 12.48
C GLN A 122 -14.99 -4.50 12.51
N LEU A 123 -13.88 -4.50 13.24
CA LEU A 123 -12.97 -3.34 13.31
C LEU A 123 -12.21 -3.13 12.00
N ARG A 124 -11.77 -4.21 11.36
CA ARG A 124 -11.16 -4.15 10.02
C ARG A 124 -12.12 -3.58 8.97
N GLU A 125 -13.38 -4.01 8.99
CA GLU A 125 -14.38 -3.57 8.02
C GLU A 125 -14.90 -2.16 8.25
N ARG A 126 -15.10 -1.76 9.50
CA ARG A 126 -15.76 -0.49 9.84
C ARG A 126 -14.84 0.70 9.91
N ASP A 127 -13.68 0.52 10.51
CA ASP A 127 -12.81 1.62 10.91
C ASP A 127 -11.54 1.68 10.05
N GLY A 128 -11.34 0.70 9.14
CA GLY A 128 -10.14 0.58 8.34
C GLY A 128 -8.89 0.32 9.20
N GLN A 129 -9.09 -0.12 10.45
CA GLN A 129 -8.00 -0.41 11.36
C GLN A 129 -7.27 -1.68 10.93
N PHE A 130 -5.98 -1.57 10.86
CA PHE A 130 -5.13 -2.72 10.62
C PHE A 130 -5.05 -3.56 11.90
N LEU A 131 -5.46 -4.83 11.80
CA LEU A 131 -5.41 -5.80 12.88
C LEU A 131 -4.79 -7.08 12.37
N TRP A 132 -3.69 -7.46 12.96
CA TRP A 132 -2.92 -8.63 12.60
C TRP A 132 -3.05 -9.70 13.68
N ALA A 133 -3.68 -10.83 13.35
CA ALA A 133 -3.77 -11.93 14.30
C ALA A 133 -2.36 -12.49 14.59
N LEU A 134 -2.04 -12.68 15.86
CA LEU A 134 -0.79 -13.35 16.22
C LEU A 134 -0.76 -14.77 15.63
N PRO A 135 0.32 -15.16 14.94
CA PRO A 135 0.44 -16.49 14.38
C PRO A 135 0.46 -17.55 15.47
N ALA A 136 0.02 -18.75 15.15
CA ALA A 136 0.07 -19.88 16.09
C ALA A 136 1.50 -20.22 16.50
N ARG A 137 2.48 -19.99 15.65
CA ARG A 137 3.91 -20.13 15.94
C ARG A 137 4.69 -19.15 15.07
N TYR A 138 5.70 -18.50 15.64
CA TYR A 138 6.68 -17.68 14.93
C TYR A 138 8.01 -18.43 14.85
N ASN A 139 8.61 -18.50 13.68
CA ASN A 139 9.88 -19.21 13.50
C ASN A 139 11.06 -18.24 13.65
N VAL A 140 11.67 -18.30 14.81
CA VAL A 140 12.85 -17.50 15.14
C VAL A 140 14.03 -17.80 14.21
N GLN A 141 14.17 -19.06 13.75
CA GLN A 141 15.24 -19.45 12.81
C GLN A 141 15.06 -18.78 11.45
N SER A 142 13.83 -18.62 10.99
CA SER A 142 13.57 -17.85 9.79
C SER A 142 13.94 -16.38 9.96
N TRP A 143 13.63 -15.79 11.10
CA TRP A 143 14.05 -14.42 11.41
C TRP A 143 15.57 -14.29 11.50
N LEU A 144 16.24 -15.21 12.19
CA LEU A 144 17.71 -15.31 12.29
C LEU A 144 18.33 -15.65 10.93
N GLY A 145 17.72 -16.54 10.15
CA GLY A 145 18.16 -16.95 8.81
C GLY A 145 18.04 -15.82 7.77
N LYS A 146 17.00 -15.01 7.84
CA LYS A 146 16.86 -13.79 7.01
C LYS A 146 18.04 -12.83 7.22
N HIS A 147 18.62 -12.80 8.39
CA HIS A 147 19.78 -11.96 8.70
C HIS A 147 21.14 -12.63 8.39
N SER A 148 21.16 -13.94 8.16
CA SER A 148 22.40 -14.69 7.89
C SER A 148 22.55 -15.23 6.47
N SER A 149 21.46 -15.45 5.72
CA SER A 149 21.46 -16.11 4.40
C SER A 149 21.80 -15.19 3.21
N ALA A 150 21.93 -13.87 3.44
CA ALA A 150 22.39 -12.93 2.40
C ALA A 150 23.79 -13.24 1.82
N LYS A 151 24.52 -14.18 2.42
CA LYS A 151 25.90 -14.57 2.00
C LYS A 151 25.98 -15.61 0.89
N ALA A 152 24.89 -16.22 0.44
CA ALA A 152 24.90 -17.35 -0.50
C ALA A 152 24.62 -16.97 -1.97
N VAL A 153 24.67 -15.69 -2.33
CA VAL A 153 24.56 -15.25 -3.73
C VAL A 153 25.86 -15.57 -4.46
N GLN A 154 25.75 -16.15 -5.67
CA GLN A 154 26.95 -16.38 -6.47
C GLN A 154 27.67 -15.04 -6.74
N GLN A 155 28.99 -15.04 -6.56
CA GLN A 155 29.81 -13.83 -6.62
C GLN A 155 29.65 -13.09 -7.97
N GLU A 156 29.60 -13.85 -9.09
CA GLU A 156 29.47 -13.28 -10.44
C GLU A 156 28.18 -12.44 -10.61
N ALA A 157 27.05 -12.95 -10.13
CA ALA A 157 25.78 -12.23 -10.19
C ALA A 157 25.78 -11.00 -9.27
N ALA A 158 26.38 -11.13 -8.08
CA ALA A 158 26.57 -10.00 -7.17
C ALA A 158 27.44 -8.91 -7.78
N ASP A 159 28.47 -9.28 -8.53
CA ASP A 159 29.38 -8.33 -9.18
C ASP A 159 28.66 -7.56 -10.32
N VAL A 160 27.76 -8.22 -11.07
CA VAL A 160 26.91 -7.55 -12.07
C VAL A 160 26.02 -6.48 -11.39
N VAL A 161 25.32 -6.86 -10.33
CA VAL A 161 24.48 -5.90 -9.61
C VAL A 161 25.31 -4.76 -8.99
N ARG A 162 26.49 -5.07 -8.38
CA ARG A 162 27.40 -4.04 -7.85
C ARG A 162 27.80 -3.02 -8.90
N GLY A 163 28.13 -3.49 -10.13
CA GLY A 163 28.46 -2.59 -11.22
C GLY A 163 27.32 -1.61 -11.54
N LEU A 164 26.07 -2.10 -11.57
CA LEU A 164 24.91 -1.24 -11.79
C LEU A 164 24.72 -0.22 -10.65
N LEU A 165 24.99 -0.61 -9.40
CA LEU A 165 24.89 0.31 -8.26
C LEU A 165 25.97 1.37 -8.25
N GLU A 166 27.17 1.05 -8.75
CA GLU A 166 28.29 2.00 -8.90
C GLU A 166 28.00 3.04 -9.98
N ASP A 167 27.24 2.71 -11.01
CA ASP A 167 26.84 3.61 -12.09
C ASP A 167 25.80 4.66 -11.70
N ILE A 168 25.14 4.53 -10.55
CA ILE A 168 24.17 5.51 -10.05
C ILE A 168 24.88 6.80 -9.66
N ASP A 169 24.55 7.90 -10.34
CA ASP A 169 25.25 9.18 -10.27
C ASP A 169 24.38 10.26 -9.62
N ALA A 170 24.79 10.70 -8.43
CA ALA A 170 24.12 11.77 -7.68
C ALA A 170 24.12 13.11 -8.43
N ASP A 171 25.19 13.42 -9.19
CA ASP A 171 25.26 14.65 -9.96
C ASP A 171 24.30 14.65 -11.16
N ARG A 172 24.04 13.48 -11.77
CA ARG A 172 22.95 13.36 -12.77
C ARG A 172 21.59 13.58 -12.15
N MET A 173 21.33 12.96 -11.01
CA MET A 173 20.07 13.14 -10.28
C MET A 173 19.86 14.63 -9.88
N GLN A 174 20.92 15.30 -9.43
CA GLN A 174 20.86 16.73 -9.14
C GLN A 174 20.46 17.51 -10.39
N ARG A 175 21.08 17.26 -11.54
CA ARG A 175 20.73 17.93 -12.82
C ARG A 175 19.28 17.70 -13.21
N ASP A 176 18.74 16.49 -13.00
CA ASP A 176 17.32 16.19 -13.29
C ASP A 176 16.40 17.01 -12.36
N VAL A 177 16.69 17.04 -11.06
CA VAL A 177 15.93 17.86 -10.10
C VAL A 177 16.00 19.34 -10.46
N GLU A 178 17.20 19.84 -10.73
CA GLU A 178 17.41 21.23 -11.13
C GLU A 178 16.65 21.55 -12.42
N ALA A 179 16.70 20.69 -13.42
CA ALA A 179 15.96 20.86 -14.67
C ALA A 179 14.44 20.90 -14.47
N LEU A 180 13.92 20.12 -13.50
CA LEU A 180 12.48 20.06 -13.21
C LEU A 180 12.00 21.19 -12.27
N ALA A 181 12.83 21.64 -11.33
CA ALA A 181 12.43 22.53 -10.24
C ALA A 181 12.94 23.96 -10.37
N LEU A 182 13.98 24.21 -11.18
CA LEU A 182 14.54 25.55 -11.34
C LEU A 182 13.55 26.53 -11.97
N ILE A 183 13.43 27.68 -11.28
CA ILE A 183 12.59 28.78 -11.71
C ILE A 183 13.52 29.97 -11.99
N ASP A 184 13.88 30.15 -13.25
CA ASP A 184 14.47 31.39 -13.70
C ASP A 184 13.48 32.18 -14.56
N PRO A 185 12.77 33.14 -13.98
CA PRO A 185 11.81 33.97 -14.71
C PRO A 185 12.45 34.81 -15.82
N GLN A 186 13.81 34.93 -15.83
CA GLN A 186 14.56 35.72 -16.84
C GLN A 186 15.15 34.83 -17.95
N ALA A 187 15.24 33.53 -17.75
CA ALA A 187 15.90 32.64 -18.70
C ALA A 187 15.09 32.37 -19.98
N GLY A 188 13.84 32.80 -20.04
CA GLY A 188 12.96 32.51 -21.19
C GLY A 188 12.72 31.03 -21.39
N SER A 189 12.38 30.63 -22.62
CA SER A 189 12.05 29.26 -23.00
C SER A 189 13.31 28.39 -23.19
N VAL A 190 14.25 28.40 -22.24
CA VAL A 190 15.37 27.48 -22.27
C VAL A 190 14.85 26.12 -21.79
N PRO A 191 15.10 25.02 -22.51
CA PRO A 191 14.71 23.69 -22.05
C PRO A 191 15.23 23.43 -20.63
N GLY A 192 14.34 23.03 -19.72
CA GLY A 192 14.68 22.77 -18.33
C GLY A 192 14.38 23.88 -17.33
N ASN A 193 13.91 25.06 -17.76
CA ASN A 193 13.49 26.13 -16.87
C ASN A 193 11.97 26.26 -16.86
N TYR A 194 11.34 25.62 -15.90
CA TYR A 194 9.88 25.65 -15.75
C TYR A 194 9.47 26.61 -14.66
N ARG A 195 8.42 27.41 -14.92
CA ARG A 195 7.84 28.23 -13.87
C ARG A 195 7.01 27.39 -12.90
N SER A 196 6.28 26.42 -13.44
CA SER A 196 5.37 25.63 -12.62
C SER A 196 5.15 24.25 -13.23
N ARG A 197 5.25 23.22 -12.40
CA ARG A 197 4.81 21.86 -12.74
C ARG A 197 3.40 21.55 -12.23
N PHE A 198 2.64 22.57 -11.84
CA PHE A 198 1.25 22.33 -11.52
C PHE A 198 0.51 21.79 -12.76
N VAL A 199 -0.20 20.68 -12.59
CA VAL A 199 -0.74 19.89 -13.71
C VAL A 199 -1.60 20.67 -14.72
N LEU A 200 -2.23 21.78 -14.30
CA LEU A 200 -3.05 22.64 -15.17
C LEU A 200 -2.25 23.85 -15.72
N HIS A 201 -0.99 24.01 -15.34
CA HIS A 201 -0.16 25.11 -15.83
C HIS A 201 0.37 24.81 -17.25
N PRO A 202 0.44 25.78 -18.16
CA PRO A 202 0.95 25.56 -19.52
C PRO A 202 2.38 24.99 -19.56
N ASP A 203 3.24 25.38 -18.64
CA ASP A 203 4.66 24.95 -18.56
C ASP A 203 4.81 23.45 -18.23
N MET A 204 3.76 22.82 -17.72
CA MET A 204 3.72 21.38 -17.47
C MET A 204 4.09 20.56 -18.72
N ARG A 205 3.80 21.09 -19.90
CA ARG A 205 4.16 20.47 -21.18
C ARG A 205 5.68 20.35 -21.36
N GLU A 206 6.43 21.33 -20.91
CA GLU A 206 7.90 21.32 -21.02
C GLU A 206 8.50 20.26 -20.10
N ALA A 207 7.96 20.12 -18.87
CA ALA A 207 8.36 19.06 -17.95
C ALA A 207 8.05 17.66 -18.53
N THR A 208 6.87 17.49 -19.13
CA THR A 208 6.49 16.26 -19.84
C THR A 208 7.50 15.90 -20.94
N GLU A 209 7.88 16.89 -21.75
CA GLU A 209 8.81 16.68 -22.86
C GLU A 209 10.25 16.48 -22.39
N TYR A 210 10.67 17.11 -21.29
CA TYR A 210 11.96 16.84 -20.66
C TYR A 210 12.05 15.36 -20.27
N ILE A 211 11.12 14.88 -19.48
CA ILE A 211 11.10 13.49 -19.00
C ILE A 211 11.04 12.51 -20.17
N ARG A 212 10.19 12.79 -21.17
CA ARG A 212 10.07 11.96 -22.38
C ARG A 212 11.44 11.85 -23.09
N ARG A 213 12.14 12.96 -23.24
CA ARG A 213 13.45 12.99 -23.90
C ARG A 213 14.50 12.21 -23.11
N GLU A 214 14.57 12.40 -21.79
CA GLU A 214 15.53 11.68 -20.94
C GLU A 214 15.30 10.15 -20.99
N PHE A 215 14.04 9.72 -20.97
CA PHE A 215 13.71 8.31 -21.18
C PHE A 215 14.09 7.82 -22.58
N ALA A 216 13.84 8.64 -23.61
CA ALA A 216 14.17 8.28 -24.99
C ALA A 216 15.69 8.20 -25.22
N GLU A 217 16.48 9.07 -24.56
CA GLU A 217 17.95 8.99 -24.57
C GLU A 217 18.46 7.70 -23.90
N ALA A 218 17.83 7.30 -22.80
CA ALA A 218 18.21 6.08 -22.07
C ALA A 218 17.79 4.79 -22.76
N LEU A 219 16.57 4.70 -23.26
CA LEU A 219 15.93 3.45 -23.70
C LEU A 219 15.57 3.42 -25.20
N GLY A 220 15.70 4.54 -25.89
CA GLY A 220 15.32 4.72 -27.29
C GLY A 220 13.93 5.30 -27.48
N GLU A 221 13.72 6.07 -28.57
CA GLU A 221 12.47 6.77 -28.86
C GLU A 221 11.24 5.85 -28.90
N GLN A 222 11.39 4.63 -29.37
CA GLN A 222 10.28 3.69 -29.50
C GLN A 222 9.87 3.04 -28.18
N ALA A 223 10.68 3.20 -27.15
CA ALA A 223 10.42 2.69 -25.82
C ALA A 223 9.46 3.61 -25.01
N VAL A 224 9.22 4.83 -25.50
CA VAL A 224 8.54 5.88 -24.73
C VAL A 224 7.22 6.29 -25.39
N TYR A 225 6.14 6.38 -24.58
CA TYR A 225 4.87 6.92 -25.03
C TYR A 225 4.21 7.80 -23.97
N LEU A 226 3.30 8.65 -24.41
CA LEU A 226 2.47 9.48 -23.55
C LEU A 226 1.09 8.85 -23.40
N GLN A 227 0.71 8.48 -22.18
CA GLN A 227 -0.65 8.05 -21.87
C GLN A 227 -1.50 9.27 -21.51
N ALA A 228 -2.47 9.61 -22.36
CA ALA A 228 -3.37 10.72 -22.11
C ALA A 228 -4.51 10.34 -21.16
N PHE A 229 -4.86 11.20 -20.22
CA PHE A 229 -6.02 11.03 -19.36
C PHE A 229 -6.74 12.38 -19.10
N PRO A 230 -8.06 12.35 -18.84
CA PRO A 230 -8.81 13.57 -18.59
C PRO A 230 -8.73 14.00 -17.11
N ILE A 231 -8.56 15.28 -16.87
CA ILE A 231 -8.81 15.90 -15.57
C ILE A 231 -10.18 16.56 -15.63
N SER A 232 -11.17 16.00 -14.95
CA SER A 232 -12.54 16.47 -14.98
C SER A 232 -12.85 17.47 -13.86
N LYS A 233 -13.73 18.43 -14.15
CA LYS A 233 -14.24 19.46 -13.21
C LYS A 233 -14.82 18.89 -11.92
N SER A 234 -15.43 17.72 -11.96
CA SER A 234 -16.19 17.17 -10.84
C SER A 234 -15.30 16.57 -9.76
N THR A 235 -14.13 16.05 -10.11
CA THR A 235 -13.20 15.35 -9.21
C THR A 235 -12.15 16.25 -8.60
N ALA A 236 -11.72 17.30 -9.31
CA ALA A 236 -10.79 18.30 -8.77
C ALA A 236 -11.39 19.16 -7.63
N ARG A 237 -12.71 19.15 -7.45
CA ARG A 237 -13.44 19.97 -6.48
C ARG A 237 -13.14 19.70 -5.01
N SER A 238 -12.67 18.52 -4.64
CA SER A 238 -12.65 18.14 -3.22
C SER A 238 -11.37 18.51 -2.48
N ARG A 239 -10.27 18.72 -3.16
CA ARG A 239 -8.95 18.91 -2.52
C ARG A 239 -8.34 20.30 -2.65
N VAL A 240 -8.71 21.11 -3.67
CA VAL A 240 -8.21 22.49 -3.78
C VAL A 240 -9.16 23.45 -3.09
N ARG A 241 -9.05 23.57 -1.77
CA ARG A 241 -9.93 24.41 -0.93
C ARG A 241 -9.76 25.90 -1.16
N GLU A 242 -8.66 26.39 -1.67
CA GLU A 242 -8.30 27.81 -1.61
C GLU A 242 -8.34 28.60 -2.93
N ASN A 243 -8.50 27.94 -4.10
CA ASN A 243 -8.62 28.64 -5.39
C ASN A 243 -9.82 28.14 -6.22
N ARG A 244 -11.01 28.21 -5.62
CA ARG A 244 -12.26 27.65 -6.14
C ARG A 244 -12.70 28.21 -7.50
N GLU A 245 -12.35 29.43 -7.87
CA GLU A 245 -12.87 30.09 -9.08
C GLU A 245 -12.18 29.67 -10.38
N GLY A 246 -10.93 29.23 -10.33
CA GLY A 246 -10.12 28.91 -11.51
C GLY A 246 -10.30 27.49 -12.03
N ILE A 247 -10.28 26.49 -11.17
CA ILE A 247 -10.28 25.07 -11.52
C ILE A 247 -11.66 24.60 -11.98
N ASN A 248 -12.72 25.27 -11.55
CA ASN A 248 -14.09 24.94 -11.92
C ASN A 248 -14.44 25.07 -13.42
N LYS A 249 -13.52 25.57 -14.26
CA LYS A 249 -13.77 25.86 -15.69
C LYS A 249 -12.90 25.07 -16.66
N VAL A 250 -11.98 24.21 -16.17
CA VAL A 250 -10.98 23.56 -17.03
C VAL A 250 -11.27 22.08 -17.11
N ASP A 251 -11.75 21.63 -18.29
CA ASP A 251 -11.55 20.25 -18.72
C ASP A 251 -10.18 20.23 -19.39
N SER A 252 -9.23 19.48 -18.87
CA SER A 252 -7.87 19.40 -19.38
C SER A 252 -7.50 17.95 -19.64
N THR A 253 -6.59 17.75 -20.58
CA THR A 253 -5.91 16.48 -20.78
C THR A 253 -4.52 16.59 -20.21
N ALA A 254 -4.17 15.67 -19.33
CA ALA A 254 -2.81 15.48 -18.81
C ALA A 254 -2.21 14.17 -19.33
N PHE A 255 -0.93 13.99 -19.12
CA PHE A 255 -0.20 12.85 -19.68
C PHE A 255 0.68 12.21 -18.59
N ASN A 256 0.66 10.89 -18.53
CA ASN A 256 1.73 10.12 -17.93
C ASN A 256 2.83 9.90 -18.98
N VAL A 257 4.09 9.93 -18.56
CA VAL A 257 5.21 9.55 -19.42
C VAL A 257 5.62 8.15 -19.08
N VAL A 258 5.50 7.22 -20.02
CA VAL A 258 5.75 5.80 -19.81
C VAL A 258 6.91 5.35 -20.70
N ALA A 259 7.94 4.82 -20.09
CA ALA A 259 9.07 4.20 -20.77
C ALA A 259 9.12 2.69 -20.45
N THR A 260 9.55 1.88 -21.42
CA THR A 260 9.52 0.43 -21.31
C THR A 260 10.88 -0.16 -21.63
N LEU A 261 11.45 -0.91 -20.69
CA LEU A 261 12.57 -1.81 -20.91
C LEU A 261 11.99 -3.23 -21.09
N PRO A 262 11.96 -3.77 -22.32
CA PRO A 262 11.29 -5.03 -22.58
C PRO A 262 12.03 -6.22 -21.97
N GLY A 263 11.28 -7.14 -21.37
CA GLY A 263 11.79 -8.43 -20.90
C GLY A 263 11.97 -9.44 -22.04
N SER A 264 12.73 -10.51 -21.77
CA SER A 264 12.93 -11.59 -22.73
C SER A 264 11.71 -12.51 -22.87
N ASP A 265 10.84 -12.61 -21.85
CA ASP A 265 9.58 -13.35 -21.90
C ASP A 265 8.39 -12.38 -21.85
N PRO A 266 7.67 -12.20 -22.96
CA PRO A 266 6.52 -11.29 -23.02
C PRO A 266 5.35 -11.71 -22.12
N ASN A 267 5.33 -12.95 -21.62
CA ASN A 267 4.31 -13.47 -20.74
C ASN A 267 4.68 -13.39 -19.25
N ALA A 268 5.91 -13.05 -18.92
CA ALA A 268 6.36 -12.98 -17.54
C ALA A 268 5.69 -11.86 -16.73
N GLY A 269 5.07 -10.87 -17.40
CA GLY A 269 4.53 -9.68 -16.77
C GLY A 269 5.53 -8.54 -16.66
N TYR A 270 5.24 -7.55 -15.81
CA TYR A 270 6.15 -6.41 -15.67
C TYR A 270 6.15 -5.79 -14.26
N TYR A 271 7.29 -5.23 -13.89
CA TYR A 271 7.40 -4.33 -12.75
C TYR A 271 7.18 -2.88 -13.16
N VAL A 272 6.68 -2.08 -12.23
CA VAL A 272 6.55 -0.63 -12.38
C VAL A 272 7.46 0.06 -11.39
N LEU A 273 8.29 0.99 -11.86
CA LEU A 273 9.04 1.94 -11.06
C LEU A 273 8.52 3.34 -11.40
N CYS A 274 7.98 4.04 -10.41
CA CYS A 274 7.24 5.27 -10.68
C CYS A 274 7.42 6.37 -9.63
N ALA A 275 7.12 7.59 -10.06
CA ALA A 275 7.01 8.80 -9.25
C ALA A 275 6.06 9.76 -9.96
N HIS A 276 5.46 10.74 -9.26
CA HIS A 276 4.73 11.79 -9.95
C HIS A 276 5.63 12.98 -10.31
N TYR A 277 5.28 13.68 -11.38
CA TYR A 277 6.07 14.81 -11.84
C TYR A 277 5.33 16.16 -11.81
N ASP A 278 4.04 16.17 -11.49
CA ASP A 278 3.35 17.41 -11.15
C ASP A 278 3.73 17.87 -9.75
N ALA A 279 3.52 19.14 -9.47
CA ALA A 279 3.82 19.76 -8.20
C ALA A 279 2.77 20.81 -7.85
N THR A 280 2.66 21.15 -6.57
CA THR A 280 1.80 22.22 -6.07
C THR A 280 2.56 23.13 -5.09
N ALA A 281 2.09 24.37 -4.95
CA ALA A 281 2.59 25.27 -3.91
C ALA A 281 1.44 25.84 -3.06
N VAL A 282 0.41 25.06 -2.89
CA VAL A 282 -0.86 25.44 -2.23
C VAL A 282 -0.69 25.94 -0.78
N ARG A 283 0.42 25.63 -0.12
CA ARG A 283 0.73 26.11 1.23
C ARG A 283 1.36 27.51 1.25
N SER A 284 1.84 28.00 0.12
CA SER A 284 2.31 29.38 0.01
C SER A 284 1.14 30.35 0.03
N VAL A 285 1.20 31.33 0.92
CA VAL A 285 0.11 32.30 1.10
C VAL A 285 -0.12 33.09 -0.18
N GLY A 286 -1.34 33.08 -0.69
CA GLY A 286 -1.74 33.81 -1.89
C GLY A 286 -1.29 33.19 -3.21
N TRP A 287 -0.77 31.97 -3.21
CA TRP A 287 -0.35 31.27 -4.42
C TRP A 287 -1.45 31.18 -5.47
N ASN A 288 -1.10 31.63 -6.66
CA ASN A 288 -1.96 31.57 -7.85
C ASN A 288 -1.33 30.61 -8.87
N TRP A 289 -1.90 29.42 -9.03
CA TRP A 289 -1.39 28.37 -9.89
C TRP A 289 -1.17 28.77 -11.36
N ARG A 290 -1.74 29.90 -11.82
CA ARG A 290 -1.59 30.40 -13.20
C ARG A 290 -0.35 31.28 -13.39
N GLU A 291 0.14 31.87 -12.32
CA GLU A 291 1.14 32.95 -12.36
C GLU A 291 2.35 32.62 -11.51
N ASP A 292 2.12 31.91 -10.40
CA ASP A 292 3.14 31.61 -9.41
C ASP A 292 3.78 30.25 -9.62
N PRO A 293 5.06 30.10 -9.23
CA PRO A 293 5.79 28.86 -9.40
C PRO A 293 5.28 27.73 -8.47
N ALA A 294 5.43 26.49 -8.93
CA ALA A 294 5.35 25.28 -8.14
C ALA A 294 6.57 24.41 -8.48
N PRO A 295 7.72 24.62 -7.83
CA PRO A 295 8.96 23.96 -8.17
C PRO A 295 8.99 22.49 -7.79
N GLY A 296 8.54 22.12 -6.58
CA GLY A 296 8.43 20.76 -6.11
C GLY A 296 9.73 19.96 -6.24
N ALA A 297 10.84 20.47 -5.71
CA ALA A 297 12.13 19.81 -5.85
C ALA A 297 12.14 18.48 -5.12
N ASP A 298 11.66 18.48 -3.87
CA ASP A 298 11.47 17.26 -3.10
C ASP A 298 10.19 16.56 -3.51
N ASP A 299 9.10 17.30 -3.62
CA ASP A 299 7.76 16.84 -3.96
C ASP A 299 7.35 17.22 -5.40
N ASN A 300 7.67 16.39 -6.45
CA ASN A 300 8.39 15.13 -6.37
C ASN A 300 9.39 15.00 -7.54
N ALA A 301 10.20 16.07 -7.78
CA ALA A 301 11.30 15.94 -8.73
C ALA A 301 12.37 14.96 -8.21
N SER A 302 12.50 14.80 -6.89
CA SER A 302 13.42 13.84 -6.27
C SER A 302 13.09 12.39 -6.70
N GLY A 303 11.82 11.99 -6.63
CA GLY A 303 11.35 10.69 -7.10
C GLY A 303 11.46 10.52 -8.61
N VAL A 304 11.17 11.57 -9.40
CA VAL A 304 11.36 11.52 -10.86
C VAL A 304 12.82 11.32 -11.23
N ALA A 305 13.74 11.99 -10.56
CA ALA A 305 15.19 11.81 -10.78
C ALA A 305 15.63 10.36 -10.48
N LEU A 306 15.06 9.72 -9.44
CA LEU A 306 15.28 8.30 -9.18
C LEU A 306 14.82 7.44 -10.36
N VAL A 307 13.60 7.68 -10.88
CA VAL A 307 13.05 6.88 -11.98
C VAL A 307 13.86 7.05 -13.26
N LEU A 308 14.28 8.27 -13.58
CA LEU A 308 15.14 8.56 -14.74
C LEU A 308 16.53 7.90 -14.60
N GLU A 309 17.16 8.03 -13.45
CA GLU A 309 18.47 7.44 -13.19
C GLU A 309 18.41 5.91 -13.20
N SER A 310 17.32 5.33 -12.68
CA SER A 310 17.09 3.89 -12.74
C SER A 310 16.93 3.39 -14.18
N ALA A 311 16.24 4.15 -15.03
CA ALA A 311 16.10 3.80 -16.45
C ALA A 311 17.47 3.82 -17.15
N ARG A 312 18.33 4.79 -16.86
CA ARG A 312 19.71 4.87 -17.39
C ARG A 312 20.58 3.71 -16.92
N ALA A 313 20.56 3.42 -15.62
CA ALA A 313 21.37 2.36 -15.04
C ALA A 313 20.97 0.96 -15.53
N LEU A 314 19.69 0.72 -15.75
CA LEU A 314 19.18 -0.57 -16.21
C LEU A 314 19.13 -0.69 -17.74
N ALA A 315 19.41 0.39 -18.48
CA ALA A 315 19.47 0.38 -19.93
C ALA A 315 20.50 -0.65 -20.43
N GLY A 316 20.11 -1.42 -21.44
CA GLY A 316 20.97 -2.48 -22.01
C GLY A 316 21.03 -3.77 -21.21
N GLN A 317 20.40 -3.83 -20.03
CA GLN A 317 20.22 -5.09 -19.31
C GLN A 317 19.07 -5.90 -19.90
N THR A 318 19.13 -7.21 -19.73
CA THR A 318 18.07 -8.12 -20.16
C THR A 318 17.52 -8.87 -18.94
N PHE A 319 16.24 -8.69 -18.68
CA PHE A 319 15.52 -9.36 -17.60
C PHE A 319 14.50 -10.36 -18.15
N PRO A 320 14.05 -11.35 -17.37
CA PRO A 320 12.98 -12.25 -17.80
C PRO A 320 11.67 -11.50 -18.05
N TRP A 321 11.34 -10.50 -17.23
CA TRP A 321 10.15 -9.66 -17.24
C TRP A 321 10.47 -8.23 -17.68
N THR A 322 9.45 -7.53 -18.09
CA THR A 322 9.53 -6.12 -18.50
C THR A 322 9.62 -5.18 -17.29
N ILE A 323 10.31 -4.05 -17.44
CA ILE A 323 10.23 -2.92 -16.49
C ILE A 323 9.56 -1.75 -17.20
N LYS A 324 8.58 -1.15 -16.55
CA LYS A 324 8.00 0.13 -16.96
C LYS A 324 8.41 1.22 -15.98
N PHE A 325 9.07 2.25 -16.50
CA PHE A 325 9.42 3.47 -15.78
C PHE A 325 8.34 4.49 -16.08
N ILE A 326 7.69 5.03 -15.05
CA ILE A 326 6.53 5.87 -15.24
C ILE A 326 6.64 7.15 -14.41
N ALA A 327 6.54 8.30 -15.08
CA ALA A 327 6.29 9.58 -14.43
C ALA A 327 4.78 9.87 -14.52
N PHE A 328 4.10 9.83 -13.37
CA PHE A 328 2.67 10.13 -13.27
C PHE A 328 2.41 11.63 -13.18
N SER A 329 1.23 12.05 -13.59
CA SER A 329 0.77 13.43 -13.48
C SER A 329 -0.59 13.52 -12.79
N GLY A 330 -0.85 14.66 -12.14
CA GLY A 330 -2.11 14.89 -11.46
C GLY A 330 -2.24 14.12 -10.14
N GLU A 331 -1.14 13.76 -9.53
CA GLU A 331 -1.08 13.21 -8.18
C GLU A 331 -1.68 14.19 -7.20
N GLU A 332 -1.20 15.43 -7.22
CA GLU A 332 -1.55 16.55 -6.35
C GLU A 332 -3.04 16.96 -6.37
N LEU A 333 -3.72 16.65 -7.44
CA LEU A 333 -5.17 16.84 -7.57
C LEU A 333 -5.98 15.60 -7.17
N GLY A 334 -5.33 14.49 -6.87
CA GLY A 334 -5.96 13.25 -6.40
C GLY A 334 -5.65 12.00 -7.21
N LEU A 335 -4.38 11.75 -7.50
CA LEU A 335 -3.88 10.51 -8.09
C LEU A 335 -4.47 10.23 -9.48
N PHE A 336 -4.67 11.27 -10.32
CA PHE A 336 -5.39 11.09 -11.60
C PHE A 336 -4.64 10.19 -12.56
N GLY A 337 -3.33 10.40 -12.71
CA GLY A 337 -2.49 9.66 -13.65
C GLY A 337 -2.34 8.20 -13.28
N SER A 338 -1.99 7.91 -12.04
CA SER A 338 -1.84 6.55 -11.54
C SER A 338 -3.17 5.78 -11.52
N ARG A 339 -4.28 6.46 -11.21
CA ARG A 339 -5.63 5.87 -11.34
C ARG A 339 -5.97 5.48 -12.76
N ALA A 340 -5.70 6.37 -13.72
CA ALA A 340 -5.94 6.09 -15.14
C ALA A 340 -5.10 4.91 -15.61
N TYR A 341 -3.82 4.88 -15.22
CA TYR A 341 -2.93 3.79 -15.58
C TYR A 341 -3.34 2.46 -14.95
N ALA A 342 -3.57 2.42 -13.65
CA ALA A 342 -3.94 1.20 -12.94
C ALA A 342 -5.32 0.66 -13.37
N GLU A 343 -6.26 1.55 -13.78
CA GLU A 343 -7.54 1.15 -14.33
C GLU A 343 -7.40 0.54 -15.73
N GLU A 344 -6.59 1.15 -16.59
CA GLU A 344 -6.29 0.62 -17.91
C GLU A 344 -5.60 -0.74 -17.83
N ALA A 345 -4.60 -0.88 -16.94
CA ALA A 345 -3.92 -2.14 -16.68
C ALA A 345 -4.90 -3.25 -16.22
N LEU A 346 -5.84 -2.91 -15.33
CA LEU A 346 -6.87 -3.86 -14.90
C LEU A 346 -7.81 -4.26 -16.04
N LEU A 347 -8.22 -3.30 -16.87
CA LEU A 347 -9.10 -3.56 -18.02
C LEU A 347 -8.41 -4.43 -19.09
N ASN A 348 -7.12 -4.23 -19.29
CA ASN A 348 -6.30 -5.02 -20.20
C ASN A 348 -5.92 -6.39 -19.60
N ASN A 349 -6.23 -6.61 -18.34
CA ASN A 349 -5.80 -7.78 -17.58
C ASN A 349 -4.26 -7.91 -17.54
N ASP A 350 -3.58 -6.76 -17.40
CA ASP A 350 -2.13 -6.70 -17.33
C ASP A 350 -1.59 -7.44 -16.10
N ARG A 351 -0.49 -8.15 -16.29
CA ARG A 351 0.20 -8.85 -15.22
C ARG A 351 1.28 -7.95 -14.62
N ILE A 352 0.89 -7.10 -13.67
CA ILE A 352 1.84 -6.30 -12.87
C ILE A 352 2.37 -7.18 -11.74
N LEU A 353 3.69 -7.38 -11.70
CA LEU A 353 4.37 -8.20 -10.69
C LEU A 353 4.53 -7.45 -9.38
N GLY A 354 4.86 -6.17 -9.46
CA GLY A 354 5.01 -5.28 -8.31
C GLY A 354 5.21 -3.84 -8.75
N VAL A 355 4.85 -2.90 -7.89
CA VAL A 355 4.97 -1.46 -8.13
C VAL A 355 5.84 -0.84 -7.04
N PHE A 356 6.90 -0.15 -7.44
CA PHE A 356 7.77 0.63 -6.60
C PHE A 356 7.50 2.11 -6.87
N ASN A 357 6.74 2.75 -6.01
CA ASN A 357 6.46 4.19 -6.07
C ASN A 357 7.41 4.94 -5.15
N PHE A 358 8.01 6.03 -5.63
CA PHE A 358 8.89 6.89 -4.82
C PHE A 358 8.37 8.31 -4.81
N ASP A 359 8.28 8.87 -3.60
CA ASP A 359 7.68 10.16 -3.37
C ASP A 359 8.39 10.87 -2.21
N MET A 360 8.99 12.04 -2.47
CA MET A 360 9.77 12.79 -1.49
C MET A 360 10.90 11.96 -0.88
N ILE A 361 12.01 11.85 -1.57
CA ILE A 361 13.16 11.03 -1.14
C ILE A 361 14.44 11.84 -0.93
N GLY A 362 14.34 13.18 -0.96
CA GLY A 362 15.51 14.05 -0.97
C GLY A 362 15.72 14.86 0.29
N PHE A 363 14.70 15.13 1.09
CA PHE A 363 14.84 15.96 2.28
C PHE A 363 14.98 15.11 3.55
N ASN A 364 16.19 15.08 4.12
CA ASN A 364 16.39 14.51 5.44
C ASN A 364 17.67 15.05 6.08
N ASP A 365 17.53 16.07 6.94
CA ASP A 365 18.65 16.80 7.54
C ASP A 365 19.10 16.25 8.90
N LEU A 366 18.37 15.32 9.51
CA LEU A 366 18.67 14.81 10.84
C LEU A 366 19.10 13.35 10.86
N SER A 367 18.50 12.51 10.02
CA SER A 367 18.77 11.08 9.97
C SER A 367 18.43 10.56 8.58
N GLU A 368 19.45 10.07 7.88
CA GLU A 368 19.27 9.48 6.55
C GLU A 368 18.53 8.16 6.65
N ARG A 369 17.28 8.14 6.19
CA ARG A 369 16.42 6.98 6.23
C ARG A 369 15.43 6.99 5.09
N LEU A 370 14.90 5.83 4.79
CA LEU A 370 13.77 5.61 3.91
C LEU A 370 12.67 4.90 4.68
N GLU A 371 11.46 5.36 4.56
CA GLU A 371 10.28 4.67 5.05
C GLU A 371 9.61 3.94 3.88
N LEU A 372 9.41 2.63 4.03
CA LEU A 372 8.68 1.82 3.07
C LEU A 372 7.26 1.59 3.59
N VAL A 373 6.30 2.18 2.90
CA VAL A 373 4.88 2.03 3.21
C VAL A 373 4.30 0.88 2.39
N SER A 374 3.65 -0.06 3.06
CA SER A 374 3.14 -1.29 2.46
C SER A 374 1.77 -1.66 3.03
N ASN A 375 1.00 -2.41 2.27
CA ASN A 375 -0.09 -3.21 2.79
C ASN A 375 0.38 -4.67 3.02
N PRO A 376 -0.38 -5.52 3.71
CA PRO A 376 0.03 -6.90 3.97
C PRO A 376 0.41 -7.71 2.73
N GLY A 377 -0.34 -7.56 1.63
CA GLY A 377 -0.08 -8.30 0.40
C GLY A 377 1.20 -7.87 -0.34
N SER A 378 1.75 -6.70 0.00
CA SER A 378 2.93 -6.12 -0.67
C SER A 378 4.20 -6.22 0.17
N LEU A 379 4.15 -6.83 1.36
CA LEU A 379 5.30 -6.93 2.29
C LEU A 379 6.51 -7.62 1.67
N TRP A 380 6.30 -8.55 0.75
CA TRP A 380 7.39 -9.22 0.05
C TRP A 380 8.29 -8.26 -0.75
N LEU A 381 7.72 -7.16 -1.30
CA LEU A 381 8.51 -6.10 -1.96
C LEU A 381 9.40 -5.35 -0.95
N VAL A 382 8.88 -5.11 0.24
CA VAL A 382 9.64 -4.49 1.34
C VAL A 382 10.80 -5.39 1.77
N GLU A 383 10.53 -6.68 1.97
CA GLU A 383 11.57 -7.64 2.38
C GLU A 383 12.64 -7.81 1.30
N ALA A 384 12.26 -7.77 0.02
CA ALA A 384 13.22 -7.77 -1.08
C ALA A 384 14.16 -6.55 -1.01
N MET A 385 13.61 -5.35 -0.82
CA MET A 385 14.40 -4.13 -0.69
C MET A 385 15.32 -4.17 0.54
N ARG A 386 14.82 -4.65 1.67
CA ARG A 386 15.64 -4.79 2.89
C ARG A 386 16.80 -5.78 2.67
N SER A 387 16.52 -6.92 2.05
CA SER A 387 17.54 -7.91 1.73
C SER A 387 18.64 -7.36 0.81
N VAL A 388 18.27 -6.55 -0.18
CA VAL A 388 19.21 -5.89 -1.08
C VAL A 388 20.02 -4.83 -0.35
N ASN A 389 19.42 -4.05 0.55
CA ASN A 389 20.14 -3.08 1.38
C ASN A 389 21.27 -3.74 2.19
N GLU A 390 21.00 -4.92 2.74
CA GLU A 390 21.99 -5.71 3.49
C GLU A 390 23.01 -6.39 2.57
N LEU A 391 22.55 -7.01 1.47
CA LEU A 391 23.38 -7.78 0.56
C LEU A 391 24.47 -6.94 -0.11
N TYR A 392 24.14 -5.69 -0.44
CA TYR A 392 25.03 -4.78 -1.15
C TYR A 392 25.62 -3.68 -0.26
N ASP A 393 25.40 -3.76 1.05
CA ASP A 393 25.91 -2.80 2.04
C ASP A 393 25.60 -1.33 1.66
N ILE A 394 24.35 -1.10 1.21
CA ILE A 394 23.90 0.24 0.80
C ILE A 394 23.90 1.20 1.99
N GLY A 395 23.74 0.66 3.19
CA GLY A 395 23.85 1.40 4.46
C GLY A 395 22.69 2.36 4.71
N LEU A 396 21.54 2.14 4.07
CA LEU A 396 20.36 2.94 4.26
C LEU A 396 19.55 2.42 5.47
N ARG A 397 19.16 3.30 6.37
CA ARG A 397 18.19 2.97 7.40
C ARG A 397 16.82 2.86 6.73
N VAL A 398 16.24 1.65 6.77
CA VAL A 398 14.92 1.37 6.21
C VAL A 398 13.94 1.13 7.35
N ASP A 399 12.97 2.03 7.51
CA ASP A 399 11.82 1.85 8.40
C ASP A 399 10.64 1.31 7.59
N VAL A 400 9.74 0.56 8.21
CA VAL A 400 8.58 -0.05 7.53
C VAL A 400 7.31 0.43 8.20
N LEU A 401 6.39 0.95 7.41
CA LEU A 401 5.03 1.28 7.81
C LEU A 401 4.06 0.35 7.07
N GLU A 402 3.55 -0.64 7.78
CA GLU A 402 2.50 -1.50 7.26
C GLU A 402 1.13 -0.90 7.59
N ASP A 403 0.56 -0.16 6.65
CA ASP A 403 -0.74 0.51 6.78
C ASP A 403 -1.50 0.51 5.45
N ALA A 404 -2.51 -0.35 5.35
CA ALA A 404 -3.39 -0.40 4.17
C ALA A 404 -4.24 0.87 3.98
N GLY A 405 -4.33 1.73 4.99
CA GLY A 405 -4.99 3.03 4.93
C GLY A 405 -4.10 4.18 4.44
N ALA A 406 -2.80 3.95 4.35
CA ALA A 406 -1.81 4.94 3.91
C ALA A 406 -1.87 5.16 2.39
N GLY A 407 -2.93 5.77 1.89
CA GLY A 407 -3.24 5.90 0.46
C GLY A 407 -3.03 7.31 -0.12
N LEU A 408 -1.99 8.03 0.32
CA LEU A 408 -1.78 9.43 -0.08
C LEU A 408 -0.80 9.62 -1.26
N SER A 409 -0.38 8.55 -1.94
CA SER A 409 0.48 8.64 -3.13
C SER A 409 0.12 7.57 -4.17
N ASP A 410 0.84 7.53 -5.29
CA ASP A 410 0.52 6.78 -6.51
C ASP A 410 0.52 5.24 -6.39
N HIS A 411 1.00 4.68 -5.28
CA HIS A 411 0.86 3.26 -4.96
C HIS A 411 -0.62 2.86 -4.67
N ALA A 412 -1.40 3.76 -4.09
CA ALA A 412 -2.76 3.46 -3.63
C ALA A 412 -3.75 3.05 -4.74
N PRO A 413 -3.75 3.65 -5.95
CA PRO A 413 -4.56 3.17 -7.06
C PRO A 413 -4.29 1.73 -7.48
N PHE A 414 -3.05 1.26 -7.34
CA PHE A 414 -2.69 -0.13 -7.61
C PHE A 414 -3.23 -1.08 -6.53
N TRP A 415 -3.11 -0.71 -5.25
CA TRP A 415 -3.74 -1.46 -4.15
C TRP A 415 -5.25 -1.61 -4.35
N ALA A 416 -5.92 -0.51 -4.71
CA ALA A 416 -7.37 -0.51 -4.96
C ALA A 416 -7.78 -1.46 -6.10
N ARG A 417 -6.86 -1.85 -6.96
CA ARG A 417 -7.07 -2.76 -8.10
C ARG A 417 -6.45 -4.14 -7.88
N GLY A 418 -5.90 -4.35 -6.69
CA GLY A 418 -5.38 -5.65 -6.29
C GLY A 418 -3.98 -5.97 -6.77
N TYR A 419 -3.23 -4.97 -7.19
CA TYR A 419 -1.81 -5.10 -7.48
C TYR A 419 -0.98 -4.83 -6.24
N ASP A 420 0.16 -5.49 -6.12
CA ASP A 420 1.14 -5.21 -5.09
C ASP A 420 1.89 -3.94 -5.40
N ALA A 421 1.98 -3.07 -4.42
CA ALA A 421 2.68 -1.80 -4.53
C ALA A 421 3.26 -1.38 -3.18
N ILE A 422 4.36 -0.65 -3.22
CA ILE A 422 4.93 0.02 -2.04
C ILE A 422 5.20 1.48 -2.36
N LEU A 423 5.24 2.30 -1.31
CA LEU A 423 5.72 3.67 -1.36
C LEU A 423 7.03 3.75 -0.61
N GLY A 424 8.09 4.22 -1.27
CA GLY A 424 9.32 4.66 -0.63
C GLY A 424 9.28 6.16 -0.44
N ILE A 425 9.38 6.61 0.80
CA ILE A 425 9.30 8.01 1.19
C ILE A 425 10.25 8.31 2.34
N GLU A 426 10.77 9.51 2.43
CA GLU A 426 11.66 9.92 3.53
C GLU A 426 10.96 9.96 4.88
N ASN A 427 9.72 10.42 4.90
CA ASN A 427 8.86 10.47 6.07
C ASN A 427 7.38 10.48 5.70
N TYR A 428 6.66 9.44 6.06
CA TYR A 428 5.22 9.38 5.92
C TYR A 428 4.52 9.74 7.22
N LEU A 429 3.59 10.73 7.16
CA LEU A 429 2.76 11.10 8.28
C LEU A 429 1.29 11.03 7.89
N PRO A 430 0.62 9.91 8.16
CA PRO A 430 -0.75 9.69 7.71
C PRO A 430 -1.77 10.66 8.32
N THR A 431 -1.45 11.32 9.45
CA THR A 431 -2.44 12.08 10.23
C THR A 431 -2.12 13.55 10.43
N ASP A 432 -0.92 14.04 10.14
CA ASP A 432 -0.53 15.40 10.52
C ASP A 432 0.29 16.14 9.47
N THR A 433 -0.39 16.54 8.41
CA THR A 433 0.16 17.45 7.38
C THR A 433 0.24 18.91 7.84
N THR A 434 -0.22 19.22 9.06
CA THR A 434 -0.25 20.59 9.59
C THR A 434 1.02 20.98 10.33
N THR A 435 1.89 20.03 10.63
CA THR A 435 3.11 20.23 11.41
C THR A 435 4.40 20.22 10.60
N VAL A 436 4.36 20.63 9.33
CA VAL A 436 5.54 20.82 8.49
C VAL A 436 6.62 21.66 9.19
N GLY A 437 7.86 21.24 9.08
CA GLY A 437 9.00 21.87 9.74
C GLY A 437 9.15 21.55 11.23
N VAL A 438 8.26 20.78 11.82
CA VAL A 438 8.35 20.37 13.21
C VAL A 438 9.26 19.15 13.34
N ARG A 439 10.23 19.24 14.25
CA ARG A 439 11.09 18.11 14.57
C ARG A 439 10.33 17.03 15.34
N ARG A 440 10.41 15.79 14.84
CA ARG A 440 9.83 14.63 15.50
C ARG A 440 10.88 13.52 15.64
N GLY A 441 11.33 13.30 16.87
CA GLY A 441 12.36 12.29 17.14
C GLY A 441 13.65 12.58 16.39
N ASP A 442 14.03 11.69 15.50
CA ASP A 442 15.26 11.70 14.71
C ASP A 442 15.08 12.21 13.27
N TYR A 443 13.94 12.80 12.94
CA TYR A 443 13.69 13.40 11.63
C TYR A 443 12.93 14.72 11.73
N ARG A 444 13.00 15.51 10.66
CA ARG A 444 12.23 16.72 10.47
C ARG A 444 11.37 16.58 9.24
N ILE A 445 10.11 17.00 9.35
CA ILE A 445 9.23 17.09 8.20
C ILE A 445 9.69 18.26 7.34
N ASN A 446 9.73 18.08 6.01
CA ASN A 446 10.11 19.11 5.08
C ASN A 446 9.22 20.35 5.25
N ALA A 447 9.83 21.46 5.72
CA ALA A 447 9.12 22.72 5.93
C ALA A 447 8.71 23.41 4.63
N GLN A 448 9.30 22.99 3.51
CA GLN A 448 9.09 23.56 2.17
C GLN A 448 8.02 22.77 1.38
N TYR A 449 7.57 21.66 1.90
CA TYR A 449 6.53 20.82 1.31
C TYR A 449 5.31 21.62 0.83
N HIS A 450 4.90 21.44 -0.42
CA HIS A 450 3.80 22.13 -1.09
C HIS A 450 3.95 23.67 -1.10
N SER A 451 5.18 24.18 -1.23
CA SER A 451 5.46 25.61 -1.25
C SER A 451 6.27 26.06 -2.46
N MET A 452 6.27 27.38 -2.72
CA MET A 452 7.08 28.00 -3.77
C MET A 452 8.60 27.96 -3.48
N VAL A 453 8.99 27.50 -2.31
CA VAL A 453 10.39 27.40 -1.86
C VAL A 453 10.86 25.95 -1.67
N ASP A 454 10.13 25.01 -2.20
CA ASP A 454 10.61 23.62 -2.34
C ASP A 454 11.61 23.54 -3.49
N LEU A 455 12.88 23.84 -3.18
CA LEU A 455 13.96 24.10 -4.12
C LEU A 455 15.10 23.06 -4.00
N PRO A 456 15.88 22.86 -5.07
CA PRO A 456 16.95 21.85 -5.13
C PRO A 456 18.02 21.98 -4.02
N ASP A 457 18.30 23.18 -3.54
CA ASP A 457 19.34 23.45 -2.53
C ASP A 457 19.06 22.79 -1.17
N SER A 458 17.83 22.36 -0.93
CA SER A 458 17.43 21.71 0.32
C SER A 458 17.61 20.19 0.32
N LEU A 459 18.00 19.60 -0.81
CA LEU A 459 18.01 18.15 -0.97
C LEU A 459 19.35 17.49 -0.64
N ASN A 460 19.29 16.28 -0.12
CA ASN A 460 20.42 15.40 0.12
C ASN A 460 20.57 14.40 -1.05
N TYR A 461 21.35 14.76 -2.04
CA TYR A 461 21.59 13.92 -3.22
C TYR A 461 22.31 12.61 -2.89
N GLY A 462 23.09 12.56 -1.81
CA GLY A 462 23.69 11.33 -1.32
C GLY A 462 22.64 10.35 -0.76
N LEU A 463 21.60 10.84 -0.10
CA LEU A 463 20.44 10.03 0.29
C LEU A 463 19.69 9.52 -0.95
N MET A 464 19.36 10.41 -1.87
CA MET A 464 18.67 10.05 -3.12
C MET A 464 19.44 8.99 -3.90
N GLN A 465 20.77 9.10 -4.00
CA GLN A 465 21.63 8.10 -4.64
C GLN A 465 21.49 6.72 -3.97
N ARG A 466 21.50 6.64 -2.63
CA ARG A 466 21.34 5.37 -1.93
C ARG A 466 19.93 4.78 -2.08
N VAL A 467 18.90 5.61 -2.07
CA VAL A 467 17.52 5.16 -2.35
C VAL A 467 17.40 4.61 -3.76
N THR A 468 18.04 5.27 -4.74
CA THR A 468 18.08 4.80 -6.13
C THR A 468 18.84 3.48 -6.26
N ARG A 469 19.98 3.35 -5.59
CA ARG A 469 20.71 2.07 -5.50
C ARG A 469 19.85 0.97 -4.94
N LEU A 470 19.05 1.25 -3.93
CA LEU A 470 18.14 0.28 -3.34
C LEU A 470 17.07 -0.18 -4.35
N ALA A 471 16.45 0.74 -5.07
CA ALA A 471 15.44 0.45 -6.09
C ALA A 471 16.03 -0.35 -7.26
N VAL A 472 17.14 0.13 -7.84
CA VAL A 472 17.86 -0.53 -8.95
C VAL A 472 18.38 -1.91 -8.53
N GLY A 473 19.00 -2.00 -7.35
CA GLY A 473 19.52 -3.25 -6.82
C GLY A 473 18.43 -4.30 -6.62
N THR A 474 17.24 -3.89 -6.19
CA THR A 474 16.12 -4.83 -6.00
C THR A 474 15.65 -5.41 -7.33
N LEU A 475 15.42 -4.55 -8.33
CA LEU A 475 15.05 -5.00 -9.67
C LEU A 475 16.14 -5.84 -10.30
N ALA A 476 17.40 -5.39 -10.23
CA ALA A 476 18.54 -6.14 -10.78
C ALA A 476 18.73 -7.50 -10.11
N GLN A 477 18.59 -7.59 -8.79
CA GLN A 477 18.72 -8.86 -8.05
C GLN A 477 17.64 -9.86 -8.44
N TYR A 478 16.40 -9.42 -8.60
CA TYR A 478 15.35 -10.26 -9.17
C TYR A 478 15.69 -10.69 -10.61
N GLY A 479 16.26 -9.78 -11.39
CA GLY A 479 16.61 -10.02 -12.79
C GLY A 479 17.71 -11.02 -13.00
N VAL A 480 18.76 -11.01 -12.18
CA VAL A 480 19.83 -12.00 -12.25
C VAL A 480 19.37 -13.39 -11.80
N GLY A 481 18.28 -13.49 -11.05
CA GLY A 481 17.61 -14.73 -10.67
C GLY A 481 18.51 -15.69 -9.86
N VAL A 482 19.50 -15.15 -9.17
CA VAL A 482 20.47 -15.90 -8.38
C VAL A 482 20.13 -15.79 -6.90
N GLY A 483 19.86 -16.93 -6.30
CA GLY A 483 19.43 -17.06 -4.92
C GLY A 483 18.54 -18.28 -4.75
N LYS A 484 17.88 -18.38 -3.62
CA LYS A 484 16.88 -19.42 -3.38
C LYS A 484 15.50 -18.93 -3.79
N PRO A 485 14.61 -19.81 -4.28
CA PRO A 485 13.20 -19.47 -4.43
C PRO A 485 12.55 -19.27 -3.06
N ASN A 486 11.40 -18.60 -3.02
CA ASN A 486 10.61 -18.41 -1.82
C ASN A 486 9.12 -18.31 -2.20
N LEU A 487 8.42 -19.42 -2.19
CA LEU A 487 6.98 -19.39 -2.42
C LEU A 487 6.27 -18.69 -1.26
N ALA A 488 5.42 -17.74 -1.57
CA ALA A 488 4.77 -16.92 -0.57
C ALA A 488 3.28 -16.74 -0.86
N VAL A 489 2.50 -16.73 0.21
CA VAL A 489 1.08 -16.36 0.23
C VAL A 489 0.88 -15.40 1.38
N TYR A 490 0.31 -14.25 1.11
CA TYR A 490 0.08 -13.23 2.13
C TYR A 490 -1.41 -13.05 2.42
N SER A 491 -1.71 -12.46 3.57
CA SER A 491 -3.05 -12.00 3.86
C SER A 491 -3.51 -11.03 2.75
N GLY A 492 -4.62 -11.35 2.08
CA GLY A 492 -5.11 -10.59 0.92
C GLY A 492 -4.87 -11.26 -0.44
N ASP A 493 -4.07 -12.32 -0.52
CA ASP A 493 -3.88 -13.09 -1.74
C ASP A 493 -5.07 -13.99 -2.09
N LEU A 494 -5.90 -14.33 -1.12
CA LEU A 494 -7.17 -14.98 -1.37
C LEU A 494 -8.29 -13.95 -1.48
N ARG A 495 -8.96 -13.91 -2.63
CA ARG A 495 -10.03 -12.93 -2.91
C ARG A 495 -11.23 -13.60 -3.56
N GLY A 496 -12.42 -13.05 -3.32
CA GLY A 496 -13.61 -13.39 -4.08
C GLY A 496 -13.62 -12.67 -5.43
N ASP A 497 -14.00 -13.37 -6.50
CA ASP A 497 -14.32 -12.72 -7.76
C ASP A 497 -15.82 -12.48 -7.90
N SER A 498 -16.22 -11.67 -8.89
CA SER A 498 -17.62 -11.34 -9.17
C SER A 498 -18.45 -12.50 -9.76
N LYS A 499 -17.91 -13.72 -9.82
CA LYS A 499 -18.52 -14.89 -10.46
C LYS A 499 -18.64 -16.10 -9.52
N ASP A 500 -18.76 -15.85 -8.22
CA ASP A 500 -18.83 -16.90 -7.19
C ASP A 500 -17.62 -17.83 -7.16
N ASN A 501 -16.45 -17.33 -7.54
CA ASN A 501 -15.18 -18.02 -7.39
C ASN A 501 -14.33 -17.34 -6.34
N LEU A 502 -13.41 -18.11 -5.77
CA LEU A 502 -12.26 -17.61 -5.04
C LEU A 502 -11.02 -17.70 -5.94
N ARG A 503 -10.12 -16.78 -5.78
CA ARG A 503 -8.81 -16.76 -6.43
C ARG A 503 -7.73 -16.61 -5.40
N VAL A 504 -6.69 -17.41 -5.52
CA VAL A 504 -5.47 -17.35 -4.70
C VAL A 504 -4.33 -16.93 -5.59
N ARG A 505 -3.60 -15.89 -5.20
CA ARG A 505 -2.33 -15.54 -5.81
C ARG A 505 -1.21 -16.19 -5.00
N VAL A 506 -0.25 -16.78 -5.69
CA VAL A 506 0.98 -17.34 -5.12
C VAL A 506 2.16 -16.67 -5.78
N GLY A 507 3.06 -16.08 -5.00
CA GLY A 507 4.26 -15.42 -5.47
C GLY A 507 5.52 -16.25 -5.22
N ASN A 508 6.57 -15.99 -6.02
CA ASN A 508 7.93 -16.33 -5.69
C ASN A 508 8.65 -15.06 -5.22
N ALA A 509 8.66 -14.83 -3.94
CA ALA A 509 9.29 -13.67 -3.31
C ALA A 509 10.82 -13.79 -3.22
N GLY A 510 11.38 -14.95 -3.58
CA GLY A 510 12.82 -15.21 -3.56
C GLY A 510 13.56 -14.72 -4.79
N PHE A 511 14.87 -14.61 -4.67
CA PHE A 511 15.75 -14.21 -5.78
C PHE A 511 16.12 -15.36 -6.72
N GLY A 512 15.77 -16.60 -6.40
CA GLY A 512 15.95 -17.76 -7.28
C GLY A 512 14.66 -18.16 -7.99
N ALA A 513 14.76 -18.75 -9.17
CA ALA A 513 13.60 -19.31 -9.84
C ALA A 513 13.20 -20.66 -9.23
N LEU A 514 11.90 -20.88 -9.04
CA LEU A 514 11.35 -22.19 -8.76
C LEU A 514 11.11 -22.90 -10.11
N VAL A 515 11.71 -24.04 -10.31
CA VAL A 515 11.56 -24.82 -11.56
C VAL A 515 10.49 -25.89 -11.42
N GLU A 516 10.27 -26.37 -10.21
CA GLU A 516 9.37 -27.48 -9.90
C GLU A 516 7.91 -27.05 -9.84
N SER A 517 7.02 -28.04 -10.04
CA SER A 517 5.59 -27.86 -9.80
C SER A 517 5.30 -27.93 -8.30
N PHE A 518 4.35 -27.15 -7.81
CA PHE A 518 3.97 -27.09 -6.40
C PHE A 518 2.45 -27.21 -6.23
N ALA A 519 2.01 -27.69 -5.07
CA ALA A 519 0.59 -27.75 -4.74
C ALA A 519 0.14 -26.50 -3.99
N VAL A 520 -1.09 -26.08 -4.25
CA VAL A 520 -1.80 -25.04 -3.50
C VAL A 520 -3.03 -25.68 -2.87
N ARG A 521 -3.11 -25.60 -1.54
CA ARG A 521 -4.23 -26.11 -0.75
C ARG A 521 -4.96 -24.96 -0.10
N VAL A 522 -6.30 -24.99 -0.15
CA VAL A 522 -7.15 -24.06 0.55
C VAL A 522 -8.04 -24.87 1.50
N SER A 523 -8.02 -24.48 2.76
CA SER A 523 -8.86 -25.06 3.81
C SER A 523 -9.82 -24.01 4.34
N GLN A 524 -11.08 -24.38 4.53
CA GLN A 524 -12.03 -23.53 5.26
C GLN A 524 -11.88 -23.82 6.75
N CYS A 525 -11.68 -22.77 7.54
CA CYS A 525 -11.51 -22.85 8.99
C CYS A 525 -12.78 -22.37 9.73
N GLN A 526 -12.95 -22.77 10.97
CA GLN A 526 -13.84 -22.09 11.88
C GLN A 526 -13.30 -20.68 12.16
N LEU A 527 -14.16 -19.74 12.52
CA LEU A 527 -13.77 -18.34 12.73
C LEU A 527 -12.77 -18.14 13.89
N ASP A 528 -12.63 -19.13 14.75
CA ASP A 528 -11.63 -19.20 15.82
C ASP A 528 -10.27 -19.78 15.38
N SER A 529 -10.12 -20.13 14.10
CA SER A 529 -8.93 -20.72 13.48
C SER A 529 -8.45 -22.07 13.98
N THR A 530 -9.23 -22.74 14.82
CA THR A 530 -8.80 -23.99 15.49
C THR A 530 -9.09 -25.25 14.68
N ASP A 531 -10.06 -25.21 13.77
CA ASP A 531 -10.48 -26.41 13.02
C ASP A 531 -10.64 -26.07 11.53
N CYS A 532 -9.71 -26.58 10.70
CA CYS A 532 -9.65 -26.30 9.26
C CYS A 532 -9.87 -27.58 8.45
N ALA A 533 -10.81 -27.54 7.51
CA ALA A 533 -11.08 -28.63 6.58
C ALA A 533 -10.67 -28.24 5.16
N PRO A 534 -9.93 -29.10 4.42
CA PRO A 534 -9.56 -28.81 3.05
C PRO A 534 -10.79 -28.73 2.15
N VAL A 535 -10.86 -27.69 1.32
CA VAL A 535 -11.96 -27.43 0.39
C VAL A 535 -11.52 -27.39 -1.06
N TYR A 536 -10.23 -27.13 -1.29
CA TYR A 536 -9.67 -27.12 -2.63
C TYR A 536 -8.18 -27.45 -2.58
N GLU A 537 -7.71 -28.21 -3.58
CA GLU A 537 -6.30 -28.49 -3.81
C GLU A 537 -6.04 -28.56 -5.32
N THR A 538 -4.93 -27.97 -5.74
CA THR A 538 -4.49 -28.07 -7.14
C THR A 538 -2.97 -28.03 -7.21
N ARG A 539 -2.41 -28.46 -8.37
CA ARG A 539 -0.99 -28.39 -8.65
C ARG A 539 -0.73 -27.37 -9.74
N VAL A 540 0.12 -26.41 -9.44
CA VAL A 540 0.64 -25.43 -10.40
C VAL A 540 1.81 -26.07 -11.12
N THR A 541 1.74 -26.11 -12.45
CA THR A 541 2.80 -26.66 -13.32
C THR A 541 3.57 -25.54 -13.98
N GLY A 542 4.89 -25.68 -14.09
CA GLY A 542 5.74 -24.76 -14.85
C GLY A 542 6.58 -23.81 -14.01
N GLY A 543 6.59 -23.95 -12.69
CA GLY A 543 7.44 -23.16 -11.81
C GLY A 543 7.11 -21.66 -11.78
N LEU A 544 7.90 -20.88 -11.07
CA LEU A 544 7.81 -19.42 -11.02
C LEU A 544 9.22 -18.80 -11.10
N VAL A 545 9.39 -17.83 -11.98
CA VAL A 545 10.61 -17.02 -12.01
C VAL A 545 10.74 -16.20 -10.72
N SER A 546 11.95 -15.76 -10.41
CA SER A 546 12.23 -14.82 -9.33
C SER A 546 11.30 -13.60 -9.42
N GLY A 547 10.65 -13.23 -8.33
CA GLY A 547 9.68 -12.13 -8.29
C GLY A 547 8.38 -12.36 -9.08
N GLY A 548 8.21 -13.54 -9.68
CA GLY A 548 7.01 -13.89 -10.44
C GLY A 548 5.86 -14.36 -9.53
N ASN A 549 4.63 -14.32 -10.05
CA ASN A 549 3.46 -14.86 -9.36
C ASN A 549 2.55 -15.64 -10.30
N THR A 550 1.61 -16.39 -9.74
CA THR A 550 0.55 -17.08 -10.47
C THR A 550 -0.77 -16.97 -9.71
N GLU A 551 -1.87 -17.18 -10.41
CA GLU A 551 -3.21 -17.15 -9.81
C GLU A 551 -3.94 -18.47 -10.03
N VAL A 552 -4.46 -19.03 -8.95
CA VAL A 552 -5.29 -20.22 -8.93
C VAL A 552 -6.72 -19.83 -8.65
N ARG A 553 -7.69 -20.34 -9.41
CA ARG A 553 -9.12 -20.05 -9.23
C ARG A 553 -9.91 -21.32 -8.96
N PHE A 554 -10.89 -21.23 -8.06
CA PHE A 554 -11.78 -22.34 -7.77
C PHE A 554 -13.20 -21.84 -7.45
N PRO A 555 -14.25 -22.64 -7.78
CA PRO A 555 -15.62 -22.26 -7.50
C PRO A 555 -15.92 -22.29 -6.01
N TRP A 556 -16.66 -21.29 -5.54
CA TRP A 556 -17.07 -21.15 -4.16
C TRP A 556 -18.49 -20.59 -4.07
N GLY A 557 -19.45 -21.40 -3.64
CA GLY A 557 -20.88 -21.05 -3.60
C GLY A 557 -21.42 -20.67 -2.22
N ARG A 558 -20.54 -20.38 -1.23
CA ARG A 558 -20.98 -20.02 0.12
C ARG A 558 -20.75 -18.54 0.38
N PHE A 559 -21.69 -17.93 1.09
CA PHE A 559 -21.70 -16.50 1.40
C PHE A 559 -21.55 -16.28 2.91
N GLY A 560 -21.29 -15.03 3.32
CA GLY A 560 -21.06 -14.63 4.69
C GLY A 560 -19.57 -14.52 5.01
N GLU A 561 -19.29 -14.34 6.28
CA GLU A 561 -17.93 -14.28 6.80
C GLU A 561 -17.31 -15.68 6.80
N GLN A 562 -16.14 -15.78 6.23
CA GLN A 562 -15.41 -17.04 6.05
C GLN A 562 -13.97 -16.83 6.46
N LEU A 563 -13.39 -17.81 7.12
CA LEU A 563 -11.96 -17.87 7.37
C LEU A 563 -11.37 -19.00 6.53
N PHE A 564 -10.31 -18.71 5.81
CA PHE A 564 -9.57 -19.69 5.03
C PHE A 564 -8.13 -19.75 5.48
N LEU A 565 -7.54 -20.91 5.42
CA LEU A 565 -6.11 -21.14 5.45
C LEU A 565 -5.69 -21.51 4.02
N VAL A 566 -4.79 -20.74 3.46
CA VAL A 566 -4.11 -21.07 2.20
C VAL A 566 -2.73 -21.57 2.53
N GLU A 567 -2.36 -22.71 1.94
CA GLU A 567 -1.06 -23.34 2.11
C GLU A 567 -0.47 -23.66 0.73
N VAL A 568 0.80 -23.41 0.56
CA VAL A 568 1.58 -23.75 -0.62
C VAL A 568 2.60 -24.82 -0.24
N GLU A 569 2.72 -25.87 -1.08
CA GLU A 569 3.69 -26.94 -0.86
C GLU A 569 5.12 -26.36 -0.92
N ALA A 570 5.86 -26.57 0.16
CA ALA A 570 7.24 -26.10 0.26
C ALA A 570 8.16 -26.81 -0.71
N SER A 571 9.14 -26.10 -1.28
CA SER A 571 10.30 -26.68 -1.92
C SER A 571 11.42 -26.91 -0.89
N GLU A 572 12.27 -27.92 -1.10
CA GLU A 572 13.35 -28.24 -0.16
C GLU A 572 14.40 -27.10 -0.03
N ASP A 573 14.46 -26.19 -1.01
CA ASP A 573 15.46 -25.12 -1.10
C ASP A 573 14.94 -23.72 -0.82
N GLU A 574 13.75 -23.54 -0.29
CA GLU A 574 13.17 -22.22 -0.01
C GLU A 574 13.93 -21.41 1.06
N VAL A 575 13.82 -20.08 0.96
CA VAL A 575 14.41 -19.15 1.93
C VAL A 575 13.71 -19.26 3.28
N THR A 576 12.36 -19.36 3.25
CA THR A 576 11.52 -19.54 4.43
C THR A 576 10.30 -20.38 4.08
N LEU A 577 9.71 -21.03 5.08
CA LEU A 577 8.49 -21.83 4.93
C LEU A 577 7.27 -21.20 5.63
N GLU A 578 7.45 -20.03 6.23
CA GLU A 578 6.41 -19.41 7.06
C GLU A 578 5.39 -18.69 6.21
N ASP A 579 5.84 -18.03 5.17
CA ASP A 579 5.02 -17.34 4.20
C ASP A 579 4.39 -18.29 3.14
N ASN A 580 4.67 -19.61 3.24
CA ASN A 580 3.95 -20.64 2.49
C ASN A 580 2.52 -20.82 2.96
N ARG A 581 2.08 -20.11 4.00
CA ARG A 581 0.71 -20.22 4.50
C ARG A 581 0.21 -18.88 5.03
N ALA A 582 -1.06 -18.62 4.78
CA ALA A 582 -1.72 -17.42 5.30
C ALA A 582 -3.18 -17.71 5.66
N PHE A 583 -3.61 -17.14 6.78
CA PHE A 583 -5.03 -17.06 7.11
C PHE A 583 -5.66 -15.83 6.46
N GLN A 584 -6.85 -16.00 5.89
CA GLN A 584 -7.58 -14.96 5.22
C GLN A 584 -9.04 -14.93 5.63
N TYR A 585 -9.48 -13.82 6.20
CA TYR A 585 -10.90 -13.51 6.36
C TYR A 585 -11.46 -12.93 5.07
N ILE A 586 -12.58 -13.49 4.62
CA ILE A 586 -13.32 -13.00 3.46
C ILE A 586 -14.77 -12.83 3.84
N SER A 587 -15.33 -11.66 3.62
CA SER A 587 -16.77 -11.42 3.67
C SER A 587 -17.32 -11.55 2.24
N LEU A 588 -17.97 -12.68 1.95
CA LEU A 588 -18.60 -12.93 0.67
C LEU A 588 -20.07 -12.56 0.73
N THR A 589 -20.45 -11.51 0.03
CA THR A 589 -21.85 -11.14 -0.13
C THR A 589 -22.43 -11.83 -1.37
N PRO A 590 -23.65 -12.43 -1.27
CA PRO A 590 -24.29 -12.96 -2.45
C PRO A 590 -24.49 -11.86 -3.46
N GLN A 591 -24.18 -12.12 -4.71
CA GLN A 591 -24.58 -11.25 -5.82
C GLN A 591 -26.11 -11.33 -5.93
N ARG A 592 -26.82 -10.52 -5.12
CA ARG A 592 -28.26 -10.40 -5.20
C ARG A 592 -28.58 -9.56 -6.44
N ASP A 593 -29.68 -9.91 -7.11
CA ASP A 593 -30.23 -9.01 -8.13
C ASP A 593 -30.48 -7.65 -7.50
N ILE A 594 -29.83 -6.64 -8.04
CA ILE A 594 -30.05 -5.26 -7.56
C ILE A 594 -31.45 -4.87 -7.99
N ILE A 595 -32.32 -4.61 -7.03
CA ILE A 595 -33.71 -4.22 -7.28
C ILE A 595 -33.84 -2.73 -6.96
N VAL A 596 -34.42 -1.98 -7.88
CA VAL A 596 -34.67 -0.55 -7.73
C VAL A 596 -36.17 -0.31 -7.73
N PHE A 597 -36.69 0.18 -6.61
CA PHE A 597 -38.13 0.37 -6.42
C PHE A 597 -38.45 1.51 -5.43
N PRO A 598 -39.63 2.15 -5.54
CA PRO A 598 -40.60 1.99 -6.63
C PRO A 598 -40.11 2.62 -7.94
N ASN A 599 -40.53 2.06 -9.07
CA ASN A 599 -40.26 2.65 -10.38
C ASN A 599 -41.55 2.56 -11.23
N PRO A 600 -42.24 3.68 -11.50
CA PRO A 600 -41.82 5.08 -11.21
C PRO A 600 -41.85 5.43 -9.73
N PHE A 601 -40.96 6.35 -9.34
CA PHE A 601 -40.84 6.90 -7.99
C PHE A 601 -41.69 8.16 -7.86
N GLN A 602 -42.69 8.14 -7.00
CA GLN A 602 -43.57 9.27 -6.72
C GLN A 602 -43.07 10.03 -5.48
N LEU A 603 -42.50 11.22 -5.68
CA LEU A 603 -41.87 12.02 -4.62
C LEU A 603 -42.76 12.31 -3.43
N ARG A 604 -44.08 12.42 -3.63
CA ARG A 604 -45.02 12.79 -2.58
C ARG A 604 -45.57 11.59 -1.79
N SER A 605 -45.63 10.42 -2.39
CA SER A 605 -46.28 9.24 -1.81
C SER A 605 -45.30 8.15 -1.38
N ASP A 606 -44.20 7.97 -2.12
CA ASP A 606 -43.32 6.81 -1.93
C ASP A 606 -42.20 7.06 -0.91
N GLY A 607 -41.97 8.32 -0.53
CA GLY A 607 -40.96 8.73 0.45
C GLY A 607 -39.53 8.56 -0.01
N MET A 608 -39.12 7.34 -0.43
CA MET A 608 -37.73 7.04 -0.82
C MET A 608 -37.69 6.03 -1.95
N LEU A 609 -36.82 6.29 -2.94
CA LEU A 609 -36.38 5.28 -3.91
C LEU A 609 -35.31 4.39 -3.25
N ARG A 610 -35.47 3.08 -3.37
CA ARG A 610 -34.58 2.08 -2.78
C ARG A 610 -33.79 1.35 -3.84
N PHE A 611 -32.48 1.30 -3.65
CA PHE A 611 -31.55 0.43 -4.36
C PHE A 611 -31.18 -0.70 -3.41
N SER A 612 -31.87 -1.84 -3.54
CA SER A 612 -31.71 -2.98 -2.66
C SER A 612 -30.86 -4.07 -3.32
N GLY A 613 -30.04 -4.78 -2.55
CA GLY A 613 -29.14 -5.81 -3.07
C GLY A 613 -27.82 -5.24 -3.63
N VAL A 614 -27.52 -3.96 -3.37
CA VAL A 614 -26.23 -3.37 -3.73
C VAL A 614 -25.10 -4.00 -2.93
N PRO A 615 -23.93 -4.29 -3.55
CA PRO A 615 -22.76 -4.80 -2.82
C PRO A 615 -22.28 -3.83 -1.72
N PHE A 616 -21.53 -4.36 -0.80
CA PHE A 616 -20.85 -3.56 0.23
C PHE A 616 -19.93 -2.52 -0.43
N LYS A 617 -19.93 -1.28 0.09
CA LYS A 617 -19.22 -0.12 -0.46
C LYS A 617 -19.60 0.29 -1.89
N ALA A 618 -20.62 -0.30 -2.48
CA ALA A 618 -21.11 0.11 -3.79
C ALA A 618 -21.57 1.58 -3.80
N GLU A 619 -21.39 2.25 -4.93
CA GLU A 619 -21.83 3.63 -5.14
C GLU A 619 -22.98 3.69 -6.15
N VAL A 620 -24.06 4.37 -5.77
CA VAL A 620 -25.14 4.72 -6.69
C VAL A 620 -24.97 6.16 -7.13
N ARG A 621 -25.04 6.41 -8.45
CA ARG A 621 -25.05 7.75 -9.04
C ARG A 621 -26.30 7.95 -9.85
N ILE A 622 -26.97 9.08 -9.70
CA ILE A 622 -28.21 9.45 -10.39
C ILE A 622 -27.95 10.68 -11.25
N TYR A 623 -28.35 10.60 -12.52
CA TYR A 623 -28.13 11.63 -13.53
C TYR A 623 -29.47 12.17 -14.04
N ALA A 624 -29.55 13.48 -14.24
CA ALA A 624 -30.63 14.14 -14.92
C ALA A 624 -30.77 13.67 -16.40
N PRO A 625 -31.89 13.89 -17.04
CA PRO A 625 -32.06 13.62 -18.50
C PRO A 625 -31.00 14.31 -19.36
N THR A 626 -30.42 15.41 -18.87
CA THR A 626 -29.33 16.16 -19.52
C THR A 626 -27.96 15.51 -19.38
N GLY A 627 -27.83 14.41 -18.60
CA GLY A 627 -26.58 13.77 -18.30
C GLY A 627 -25.81 14.35 -17.10
N GLU A 628 -26.33 15.39 -16.47
CA GLU A 628 -25.72 15.99 -15.29
C GLU A 628 -25.91 15.10 -14.07
N LEU A 629 -24.84 14.91 -13.26
CA LEU A 629 -24.93 14.19 -11.99
C LEU A 629 -25.78 14.96 -11.00
N VAL A 630 -26.87 14.35 -10.58
CA VAL A 630 -27.82 14.93 -9.64
C VAL A 630 -27.51 14.55 -8.20
N TRP A 631 -27.11 13.27 -7.99
CA TRP A 631 -26.90 12.73 -6.66
C TRP A 631 -26.01 11.49 -6.69
N SER A 632 -25.27 11.29 -5.61
CA SER A 632 -24.56 10.02 -5.36
C SER A 632 -24.50 9.69 -3.88
N ALA A 633 -24.47 8.40 -3.57
CA ALA A 633 -24.19 7.88 -2.23
C ALA A 633 -23.55 6.50 -2.29
N ARG A 634 -22.79 6.17 -1.25
CA ARG A 634 -22.20 4.84 -1.05
C ARG A 634 -22.99 4.04 -0.04
N GLU A 635 -22.94 2.73 -0.16
CA GLU A 635 -23.63 1.80 0.72
C GLU A 635 -23.13 1.89 2.17
N ASP A 636 -21.82 2.12 2.37
CA ASP A 636 -21.16 2.28 3.67
C ASP A 636 -21.32 3.69 4.28
N ASP A 637 -21.99 4.63 3.61
CA ASP A 637 -22.21 5.97 4.12
C ASP A 637 -23.11 5.95 5.38
N THR A 638 -22.60 6.44 6.50
CA THR A 638 -23.34 6.54 7.77
C THR A 638 -24.64 7.35 7.66
N ARG A 639 -24.72 8.29 6.69
CA ARG A 639 -25.93 9.05 6.41
C ARG A 639 -27.05 8.15 5.89
N GLN A 640 -26.72 7.12 5.12
CA GLN A 640 -27.70 6.14 4.63
C GLN A 640 -28.32 5.35 5.79
N ARG A 641 -27.53 5.00 6.81
CA ARG A 641 -28.03 4.33 8.02
C ARG A 641 -28.98 5.24 8.83
N ARG A 642 -28.72 6.54 8.89
CA ARG A 642 -29.62 7.52 9.54
C ARG A 642 -30.95 7.67 8.80
N LEU A 643 -30.98 7.43 7.48
CA LEU A 643 -32.20 7.39 6.68
C LEU A 643 -32.97 6.07 6.83
N GLY A 644 -32.44 5.09 7.56
CA GLY A 644 -33.04 3.78 7.73
C GLY A 644 -32.66 2.76 6.63
N ALA A 645 -31.61 3.02 5.84
CA ALA A 645 -31.06 2.03 4.92
C ALA A 645 -30.54 0.81 5.69
N ARG A 646 -30.84 -0.38 5.21
CA ARG A 646 -30.29 -1.65 5.70
C ARG A 646 -28.93 -1.93 5.05
N THR A 647 -28.24 -2.92 5.55
CA THR A 647 -27.05 -3.44 4.86
C THR A 647 -27.42 -3.85 3.43
N ASN A 648 -26.57 -3.56 2.47
CA ASN A 648 -26.82 -3.76 1.04
C ASN A 648 -28.00 -2.93 0.48
N GLU A 649 -28.25 -1.76 1.07
CA GLU A 649 -29.31 -0.86 0.61
C GLU A 649 -28.83 0.60 0.59
N ILE A 650 -29.23 1.32 -0.47
CA ILE A 650 -29.03 2.77 -0.63
C ILE A 650 -30.39 3.41 -0.86
N LEU A 651 -30.65 4.55 -0.20
CA LEU A 651 -31.92 5.28 -0.25
C LEU A 651 -31.71 6.67 -0.87
N TRP A 652 -32.62 7.06 -1.75
CA TRP A 652 -32.66 8.40 -2.34
C TRP A 652 -34.02 9.06 -2.14
N MET A 653 -34.02 10.27 -1.62
CA MET A 653 -35.23 11.03 -1.30
C MET A 653 -35.73 11.95 -2.45
N GLY A 654 -35.16 11.81 -3.65
CA GLY A 654 -35.51 12.67 -4.79
C GLY A 654 -34.98 14.10 -4.69
N VAL A 655 -33.86 14.29 -4.00
CA VAL A 655 -33.20 15.60 -3.87
C VAL A 655 -32.00 15.72 -4.79
N ASN A 656 -31.70 16.96 -5.20
CA ASN A 656 -30.51 17.31 -5.95
C ASN A 656 -29.42 17.78 -4.96
N GLY A 657 -28.27 17.10 -4.93
CA GLY A 657 -27.14 17.43 -4.08
C GLY A 657 -26.54 16.22 -3.38
N ALA A 658 -25.22 16.20 -3.22
CA ALA A 658 -24.48 15.10 -2.61
C ALA A 658 -24.59 15.03 -1.07
N SER A 659 -25.25 16.01 -0.42
CA SER A 659 -25.32 16.10 1.02
C SER A 659 -26.75 16.30 1.53
N LEU A 660 -27.18 15.41 2.41
CA LEU A 660 -28.42 15.55 3.20
C LEU A 660 -28.36 16.69 4.24
N SER A 661 -27.17 17.24 4.48
CA SER A 661 -26.95 18.36 5.40
C SER A 661 -27.11 19.72 4.74
N ASP A 662 -27.28 19.79 3.42
CA ASP A 662 -27.60 21.03 2.75
C ASP A 662 -29.10 21.37 3.00
N PHE A 663 -29.34 22.13 4.03
CA PHE A 663 -30.60 22.87 4.21
C PHE A 663 -30.82 23.73 2.96
N GLY A 664 -31.55 23.20 1.99
CA GLY A 664 -31.80 23.82 0.70
C GLY A 664 -31.70 22.90 -0.52
N ALA A 665 -31.43 21.61 -0.34
CA ALA A 665 -31.46 20.65 -1.45
C ALA A 665 -32.87 20.66 -2.09
N ALA A 666 -32.91 21.08 -3.35
CA ALA A 666 -34.19 21.17 -4.07
C ALA A 666 -34.65 19.77 -4.49
N LEU A 667 -35.93 19.49 -4.39
CA LEU A 667 -36.53 18.30 -4.99
C LEU A 667 -36.36 18.33 -6.51
N VAL A 668 -36.00 17.18 -7.06
CA VAL A 668 -35.87 17.03 -8.51
C VAL A 668 -37.22 17.17 -9.22
N GLY A 669 -37.20 17.56 -10.48
CA GLY A 669 -38.41 17.64 -11.33
C GLY A 669 -38.92 16.27 -11.74
N SER A 670 -40.16 16.21 -12.26
CA SER A 670 -40.66 15.01 -12.96
C SER A 670 -39.84 14.74 -14.20
N GLY A 671 -39.47 13.49 -14.45
CA GLY A 671 -38.68 13.11 -15.60
C GLY A 671 -38.16 11.68 -15.54
N VAL A 672 -37.43 11.27 -16.55
CA VAL A 672 -36.72 9.98 -16.57
C VAL A 672 -35.25 10.24 -16.26
N TYR A 673 -34.82 9.76 -15.10
CA TYR A 673 -33.45 9.85 -14.62
C TYR A 673 -32.68 8.58 -14.95
N MET A 674 -31.41 8.71 -15.25
CA MET A 674 -30.52 7.55 -15.38
C MET A 674 -29.81 7.32 -14.04
N TYR A 675 -29.59 6.07 -13.71
CA TYR A 675 -28.70 5.72 -12.60
C TYR A 675 -27.64 4.71 -13.02
N THR A 676 -26.51 4.79 -12.35
CA THR A 676 -25.43 3.80 -12.42
C THR A 676 -25.11 3.29 -11.04
N ILE A 677 -24.76 2.02 -10.94
CA ILE A 677 -24.32 1.38 -9.70
C ILE A 677 -22.94 0.83 -9.95
N HIS A 678 -21.99 1.22 -9.15
CA HIS A 678 -20.63 0.78 -9.22
C HIS A 678 -20.28 -0.01 -7.96
N ASP A 679 -19.43 -1.04 -8.07
CA ASP A 679 -18.89 -1.72 -6.88
C ASP A 679 -17.85 -0.84 -6.14
N ALA A 680 -17.23 -1.40 -5.11
CA ALA A 680 -16.21 -0.71 -4.32
C ALA A 680 -15.01 -0.26 -5.16
N ASP A 681 -14.72 -0.97 -6.23
CA ASP A 681 -13.60 -0.73 -7.15
C ASP A 681 -13.96 0.19 -8.32
N GLY A 682 -15.19 0.73 -8.32
CA GLY A 682 -15.68 1.62 -9.36
C GLY A 682 -16.17 0.94 -10.64
N LYS A 683 -16.20 -0.40 -10.69
CA LYS A 683 -16.71 -1.15 -11.85
C LYS A 683 -18.22 -1.00 -11.95
N LEU A 684 -18.72 -0.72 -13.16
CA LEU A 684 -20.14 -0.60 -13.44
C LEU A 684 -20.84 -1.97 -13.28
N LEU A 685 -21.71 -2.07 -12.29
CA LEU A 685 -22.56 -3.25 -12.06
C LEU A 685 -23.89 -3.16 -12.78
N ARG A 686 -24.50 -1.97 -12.76
CA ARG A 686 -25.81 -1.74 -13.39
C ARG A 686 -25.94 -0.31 -13.90
N LYS A 687 -26.58 -0.17 -15.05
CA LYS A 687 -27.04 1.10 -15.61
C LYS A 687 -28.47 0.93 -16.08
N ASP A 688 -29.37 1.80 -15.61
CA ASP A 688 -30.79 1.71 -15.95
C ASP A 688 -31.48 3.08 -15.73
N LYS A 689 -32.79 3.13 -15.84
CA LYS A 689 -33.60 4.32 -15.73
C LYS A 689 -34.62 4.22 -14.61
N VAL A 690 -34.95 5.35 -14.03
CA VAL A 690 -36.05 5.49 -13.08
C VAL A 690 -36.94 6.68 -13.47
N GLY A 691 -38.23 6.44 -13.56
CA GLY A 691 -39.21 7.49 -13.73
C GLY A 691 -39.44 8.21 -12.39
N VAL A 692 -39.35 9.53 -12.35
CA VAL A 692 -39.65 10.35 -11.19
C VAL A 692 -40.90 11.17 -11.48
N VAL A 693 -41.88 11.12 -10.58
CA VAL A 693 -43.13 11.86 -10.63
C VAL A 693 -43.25 12.72 -9.38
N ARG A 694 -43.48 14.03 -9.58
CA ARG A 694 -43.57 15.02 -8.49
C ARG A 694 -44.98 15.17 -7.98
#